data_638d003f0689a554e31d9604f4a4d6e1
#
_entry.id   638d003f0689a554e31d9604f4a4d6e1
#
_cell.length_a   1.000
_cell.length_b   1.000
_cell.length_c   1.000
_cell.angle_alpha   90.00
_cell.angle_beta   90.00
_cell.angle_gamma   90.00
#
_symmetry.space_group_name_H-M   'P 1'
#
loop_
_entity.id
_entity.type
_entity.pdbx_description
1 polymer ?
#
loop_
_entity_poly.entity_id
_entity_poly.type
_entity_poly.pdbx_seq_one_letter_code
_entity_poly.pdbx_strand_id
1 'polypeptide(L)'
;MNQPWCDQHTLQINRLPERAYFIPEGGKADSMSLNGMWKFRFLESALSATQAVVEESTDGYDEIRVPRSWQYAGYGQMLYTDEALPFPLDPPFIPAKNETGIYKRTFTLDGASDVRRILRMEGVESCAKVYVNDRFAGYTQGSRLPSEFDITALCREGENRLCIVVHQYCDGTYLEDQDMWWLGGMNRDVTLLTRPQTHIADLRLFADYDAATGTGILNMESEVNGYADGVRAFAVLTDRAGHVVRSGELTGKDAWTIPGVTGWNAEIPTLYTLTVSLFSGDALLETVTQRVGFRRVEIVQGELRLNGKRLMMRGVNRHEYDPENGRVMTREKTREDLLLMKKHHINAVRTSHYPDIPALYELCDELGLYVIDECDLETHACEIEEIPQRLVEDETWRDAYLDRAQRTVARDRNHACVVMWSLGNESYWGSNFFAMYDFIHAEDPTRPVHYEGDRMSDKVDVTSTMYGTIGGLYELDRSISGKPHILCEFCHAMGNGPGSFEEYVEMMEASNRIQGYFVWEWRDHGVRTVREDGTVYYRHGGEFGTDYNSGNFCMDGLLASDSTPTPGFYAYAKAIEPAHVYALTGSSIDVENRFAFRTIEGEIRLILRVNGEVRETKTVLLAPLAPGERRAVAFGETFAAGENAMVTLTAEIYADGEKMGTGSCVLAEYVPTACAAQGSLTVAQTDGALRVSGEGFAVTVSLTDGTLAYEKDGEAVIKDGPKLDFFRAYTDNDKPFVEEWQARSMHSLTTTVVSADYEQEDGAVTVTLKARCGGNARNWRVPMEVVYGVRADGAVTVKFAGRFDGDFGYKFWQEVPRIGTTLHLPERFEQATYCAYGPGESYCDSKQQARMDVFADTVDNMSFPYECAQESGNRTGAQWIALGDNETGMAFAFKKPGDVSAHHCTAKDIWKAGHACDIPRRDFVELHMDLINSGLGSSSCGPRHLRGYLAQTIPFSLEYAFAPVLGGCAVSAAQHAMDVLAE
;
A
#
# COMPACT_ATOMS: atom_id res chain seq x y z
N MET A 1 26.93 -22.47 -30.34
CA MET A 1 27.55 -22.59 -29.00
C MET A 1 26.44 -22.28 -28.03
N ASN A 2 26.12 -23.24 -27.15
CA ASN A 2 25.16 -22.95 -26.08
C ASN A 2 25.73 -21.82 -25.23
N GLN A 3 24.99 -20.75 -25.11
CA GLN A 3 25.34 -19.64 -24.24
C GLN A 3 24.80 -19.94 -22.84
N PRO A 4 25.57 -19.72 -21.77
CA PRO A 4 25.09 -20.08 -20.41
C PRO A 4 23.80 -19.36 -19.99
N TRP A 5 23.44 -18.25 -20.61
CA TRP A 5 22.19 -17.51 -20.35
C TRP A 5 21.01 -17.94 -21.23
N CYS A 6 21.10 -19.06 -21.95
CA CYS A 6 20.07 -19.75 -22.74
C CYS A 6 20.17 -21.28 -22.53
N ASP A 7 20.45 -21.70 -21.31
CA ASP A 7 20.65 -23.10 -20.97
C ASP A 7 20.20 -23.35 -19.52
N GLN A 8 18.97 -23.79 -19.34
CA GLN A 8 18.35 -24.02 -18.01
C GLN A 8 19.14 -25.01 -17.14
N HIS A 9 20.13 -25.71 -17.67
CA HIS A 9 21.03 -26.57 -16.91
C HIS A 9 22.28 -25.85 -16.41
N THR A 10 22.52 -24.61 -16.86
CA THR A 10 23.72 -23.85 -16.48
C THR A 10 23.34 -22.68 -15.56
N LEU A 11 22.95 -22.95 -14.33
CA LEU A 11 22.53 -21.94 -13.35
C LEU A 11 23.68 -21.11 -12.80
N GLN A 12 24.90 -21.70 -12.80
CA GLN A 12 26.10 -21.07 -12.27
C GLN A 12 27.39 -21.74 -12.80
N ILE A 13 28.49 -21.01 -12.78
CA ILE A 13 29.85 -21.55 -12.99
C ILE A 13 30.76 -20.95 -11.92
N ASN A 14 31.41 -21.77 -11.11
CA ASN A 14 32.34 -21.41 -10.04
C ASN A 14 31.73 -20.53 -8.92
N ARG A 15 30.41 -20.42 -8.78
CA ARG A 15 29.77 -19.81 -7.62
C ARG A 15 30.04 -20.68 -6.39
N LEU A 16 30.39 -20.06 -5.25
CA LEU A 16 30.54 -20.75 -4.00
C LEU A 16 29.19 -21.24 -3.47
N PRO A 17 29.16 -22.31 -2.65
CA PRO A 17 27.95 -22.76 -1.97
C PRO A 17 27.27 -21.64 -1.18
N GLU A 18 25.97 -21.72 -1.06
CA GLU A 18 25.11 -20.83 -0.30
C GLU A 18 25.42 -20.93 1.20
N ARG A 19 25.28 -19.81 1.93
CA ARG A 19 25.48 -19.76 3.38
C ARG A 19 24.57 -18.72 4.04
N ALA A 20 24.43 -18.78 5.34
CA ALA A 20 23.77 -17.77 6.12
C ALA A 20 24.42 -16.38 5.89
N TYR A 21 23.59 -15.34 5.92
CA TYR A 21 24.09 -13.98 5.79
C TYR A 21 24.90 -13.59 7.04
N PHE A 22 26.14 -13.28 6.84
CA PHE A 22 27.03 -12.59 7.78
C PHE A 22 28.23 -12.01 7.04
N ILE A 23 28.77 -10.93 7.59
CA ILE A 23 30.04 -10.34 7.15
C ILE A 23 31.08 -10.64 8.23
N PRO A 24 32.10 -11.45 7.94
CA PRO A 24 33.15 -11.78 8.91
C PRO A 24 34.05 -10.56 9.16
N GLU A 25 34.51 -10.45 10.40
CA GLU A 25 35.37 -9.35 10.83
C GLU A 25 36.50 -9.80 11.78
N GLY A 26 37.45 -8.95 12.00
CA GLY A 26 38.52 -9.19 12.94
C GLY A 26 39.56 -10.23 12.48
N GLY A 27 40.71 -10.34 13.19
CA GLY A 27 41.81 -11.24 12.83
C GLY A 27 42.40 -10.90 11.45
N LYS A 28 42.15 -11.80 10.49
CA LYS A 28 42.52 -11.61 9.07
C LYS A 28 41.32 -11.31 8.17
N ALA A 29 40.10 -11.28 8.75
CA ALA A 29 38.90 -10.97 7.99
C ALA A 29 38.71 -9.45 7.85
N ASP A 30 38.30 -9.02 6.67
CA ASP A 30 38.00 -7.63 6.34
C ASP A 30 37.00 -7.59 5.16
N SER A 31 36.32 -6.49 5.00
CA SER A 31 35.39 -6.26 3.88
C SER A 31 35.63 -4.90 3.24
N MET A 32 35.66 -4.88 1.91
CA MET A 32 35.81 -3.69 1.09
C MET A 32 34.57 -3.51 0.23
N SER A 33 33.83 -2.40 0.42
CA SER A 33 32.75 -2.06 -0.49
C SER A 33 33.30 -1.69 -1.86
N LEU A 34 32.74 -2.27 -2.90
CA LEU A 34 32.99 -1.92 -4.30
C LEU A 34 31.84 -1.07 -4.89
N ASN A 35 30.92 -0.58 -4.05
CA ASN A 35 29.90 0.38 -4.46
C ASN A 35 30.53 1.72 -4.88
N GLY A 36 29.78 2.51 -5.64
CA GLY A 36 30.21 3.83 -6.10
C GLY A 36 30.33 3.92 -7.61
N MET A 37 31.22 4.75 -8.13
CA MET A 37 31.31 4.98 -9.58
C MET A 37 32.11 3.87 -10.28
N TRP A 38 31.54 3.33 -11.34
CA TRP A 38 32.14 2.32 -12.21
C TRP A 38 32.23 2.87 -13.64
N LYS A 39 33.21 2.43 -14.42
CA LYS A 39 33.22 2.61 -15.87
C LYS A 39 32.20 1.68 -16.50
N PHE A 40 31.38 2.23 -17.38
CA PHE A 40 30.21 1.56 -17.94
C PHE A 40 30.15 1.67 -19.45
N ARG A 41 29.80 0.58 -20.11
CA ARG A 41 29.51 0.56 -21.54
C ARG A 41 28.22 -0.24 -21.77
N PHE A 42 27.27 0.39 -22.42
CA PHE A 42 26.02 -0.23 -22.80
C PHE A 42 26.11 -0.89 -24.18
N LEU A 43 25.57 -2.09 -24.32
CA LEU A 43 25.48 -2.86 -25.57
C LEU A 43 24.03 -3.30 -25.79
N GLU A 44 23.55 -3.19 -27.02
CA GLU A 44 22.18 -3.62 -27.38
C GLU A 44 22.02 -5.15 -27.50
N SER A 45 23.10 -5.90 -27.49
CA SER A 45 23.09 -7.35 -27.68
C SER A 45 24.10 -8.07 -26.80
N ALA A 46 23.64 -9.11 -26.11
CA ALA A 46 24.49 -10.00 -25.32
C ALA A 46 25.62 -10.67 -26.15
N LEU A 47 25.39 -10.88 -27.44
CA LEU A 47 26.41 -11.44 -28.34
C LEU A 47 27.58 -10.51 -28.63
N SER A 48 27.41 -9.23 -28.40
CA SER A 48 28.47 -8.21 -28.54
C SER A 48 29.43 -8.16 -27.34
N ALA A 49 29.08 -8.76 -26.21
CA ALA A 49 29.91 -8.84 -25.01
C ALA A 49 30.98 -9.96 -25.15
N THR A 50 31.95 -9.74 -26.03
CA THR A 50 33.01 -10.69 -26.32
C THR A 50 34.21 -10.55 -25.37
N GLN A 51 35.13 -11.50 -25.38
CA GLN A 51 36.40 -11.43 -24.65
C GLN A 51 37.19 -10.14 -24.99
N ALA A 52 37.15 -9.68 -26.24
CA ALA A 52 37.81 -8.46 -26.66
C ALA A 52 37.24 -7.21 -25.90
N VAL A 53 35.94 -7.18 -25.62
CA VAL A 53 35.32 -6.11 -24.83
C VAL A 53 35.75 -6.16 -23.36
N VAL A 54 35.96 -7.38 -22.82
CA VAL A 54 36.52 -7.54 -21.47
C VAL A 54 37.93 -6.99 -21.36
N GLU A 55 38.77 -7.26 -22.36
CA GLU A 55 40.19 -6.88 -22.40
C GLU A 55 40.46 -5.44 -22.80
N GLU A 56 39.52 -4.77 -23.51
CA GLU A 56 39.72 -3.41 -24.01
C GLU A 56 39.94 -2.40 -22.88
N SER A 57 40.58 -1.27 -23.19
CA SER A 57 40.72 -0.15 -22.27
C SER A 57 39.37 0.50 -21.95
N THR A 58 39.29 1.27 -20.89
CA THR A 58 38.07 2.00 -20.51
C THR A 58 37.97 3.38 -21.15
N ASP A 59 38.80 3.65 -22.19
CA ASP A 59 38.74 4.88 -22.93
C ASP A 59 37.39 5.00 -23.67
N GLY A 60 36.66 6.09 -23.41
CA GLY A 60 35.35 6.30 -23.99
C GLY A 60 34.19 5.54 -23.28
N TYR A 61 34.48 4.89 -22.17
CA TYR A 61 33.42 4.39 -21.29
C TYR A 61 32.75 5.52 -20.52
N ASP A 62 31.44 5.44 -20.34
CA ASP A 62 30.71 6.31 -19.44
C ASP A 62 30.99 5.95 -17.97
N GLU A 63 30.30 6.63 -17.07
CA GLU A 63 30.32 6.33 -15.64
C GLU A 63 28.91 6.05 -15.14
N ILE A 64 28.75 4.98 -14.36
CA ILE A 64 27.52 4.63 -13.70
C ILE A 64 27.76 4.38 -12.21
N ARG A 65 26.81 4.79 -11.37
CA ARG A 65 26.85 4.43 -9.96
C ARG A 65 26.40 2.98 -9.77
N VAL A 66 26.99 2.25 -8.85
CA VAL A 66 26.58 0.93 -8.38
C VAL A 66 26.34 1.02 -6.86
N PRO A 67 25.23 0.56 -6.33
CA PRO A 67 24.08 -0.04 -7.03
C PRO A 67 23.27 0.97 -7.85
N ARG A 68 22.71 0.52 -9.00
CA ARG A 68 21.74 1.26 -9.83
C ARG A 68 21.26 0.41 -10.99
N SER A 69 19.97 0.53 -11.34
CA SER A 69 19.46 0.06 -12.64
C SER A 69 19.91 1.01 -13.74
N TRP A 70 20.38 0.48 -14.87
CA TRP A 70 20.92 1.35 -15.94
C TRP A 70 19.85 2.18 -16.64
N GLN A 71 18.56 1.76 -16.62
CA GLN A 71 17.45 2.55 -17.17
C GLN A 71 17.32 3.89 -16.43
N TYR A 72 17.52 3.90 -15.12
CA TYR A 72 17.55 5.12 -14.31
C TYR A 72 18.81 5.98 -14.52
N ALA A 73 19.80 5.44 -15.24
CA ALA A 73 20.96 6.19 -15.72
C ALA A 73 20.83 6.64 -17.19
N GLY A 74 19.68 6.39 -17.81
CA GLY A 74 19.35 6.82 -19.17
C GLY A 74 19.74 5.82 -20.27
N TYR A 75 20.00 4.57 -19.94
CA TYR A 75 20.30 3.52 -20.90
C TYR A 75 19.15 2.52 -21.04
N GLY A 76 18.94 2.01 -22.25
CA GLY A 76 17.90 1.02 -22.53
C GLY A 76 16.49 1.59 -22.48
N GLN A 77 15.50 0.72 -22.39
CA GLN A 77 14.08 1.04 -22.42
C GLN A 77 13.44 0.79 -21.06
N MET A 78 12.73 1.79 -20.55
CA MET A 78 11.82 1.55 -19.43
C MET A 78 10.62 0.77 -19.94
N LEU A 79 10.30 -0.34 -19.27
CA LEU A 79 9.16 -1.21 -19.57
C LEU A 79 8.57 -1.75 -18.27
N TYR A 80 7.27 -1.69 -18.16
CA TYR A 80 6.49 -2.28 -17.06
C TYR A 80 5.44 -3.21 -17.64
N THR A 81 5.38 -4.41 -17.14
CA THR A 81 4.30 -5.37 -17.39
C THR A 81 3.97 -6.12 -16.12
N ASP A 82 2.72 -6.53 -16.00
CA ASP A 82 2.19 -7.36 -14.93
C ASP A 82 2.18 -8.83 -15.39
N GLU A 83 1.26 -9.23 -16.23
CA GLU A 83 0.94 -10.64 -16.56
C GLU A 83 1.76 -11.21 -17.74
N ALA A 84 2.83 -10.55 -18.17
CA ALA A 84 3.43 -10.96 -19.44
C ALA A 84 4.90 -10.59 -19.60
N LEU A 85 5.65 -11.54 -20.17
CA LEU A 85 7.06 -11.36 -20.50
C LEU A 85 7.28 -10.34 -21.62
N PRO A 86 8.43 -9.61 -21.62
CA PRO A 86 8.76 -8.64 -22.66
C PRO A 86 9.22 -9.27 -23.99
N PHE A 87 9.15 -10.59 -24.11
CA PHE A 87 9.55 -11.36 -25.27
C PHE A 87 8.72 -12.66 -25.40
N PRO A 88 8.76 -13.36 -26.55
CA PRO A 88 7.97 -14.57 -26.74
C PRO A 88 8.21 -15.65 -25.69
N LEU A 89 7.13 -16.25 -25.21
CA LEU A 89 7.14 -17.33 -24.23
C LEU A 89 7.61 -18.66 -24.88
N ASP A 90 8.93 -18.83 -25.03
CA ASP A 90 9.57 -20.00 -25.62
C ASP A 90 10.81 -20.44 -24.83
N PRO A 91 10.68 -20.85 -23.55
CA PRO A 91 11.79 -21.19 -22.70
C PRO A 91 12.59 -22.40 -23.27
N PRO A 92 13.94 -22.43 -23.18
CA PRO A 92 14.79 -21.46 -22.48
C PRO A 92 15.33 -20.32 -23.37
N PHE A 93 14.74 -20.09 -24.55
CA PHE A 93 15.26 -19.15 -25.54
C PHE A 93 14.86 -17.72 -25.22
N ILE A 94 15.85 -16.84 -25.22
CA ILE A 94 15.67 -15.40 -25.03
C ILE A 94 16.09 -14.65 -26.32
N PRO A 95 15.64 -13.41 -26.53
CA PRO A 95 15.99 -12.61 -27.72
C PRO A 95 17.50 -12.42 -27.85
N ALA A 96 18.00 -12.42 -29.09
CA ALA A 96 19.39 -12.06 -29.36
C ALA A 96 19.65 -10.55 -29.13
N LYS A 97 18.62 -9.70 -29.33
CA LYS A 97 18.61 -8.31 -28.87
C LYS A 97 18.33 -8.33 -27.38
N ASN A 98 19.39 -8.30 -26.58
CA ASN A 98 19.36 -8.42 -25.13
C ASN A 98 20.33 -7.39 -24.56
N GLU A 99 19.80 -6.36 -23.97
CA GLU A 99 20.56 -5.25 -23.42
C GLU A 99 21.61 -5.75 -22.43
N THR A 100 22.81 -5.20 -22.52
CA THR A 100 23.95 -5.71 -21.76
C THR A 100 24.82 -4.57 -21.25
N GLY A 101 25.05 -4.55 -19.95
CA GLY A 101 25.97 -3.62 -19.28
C GLY A 101 27.35 -4.24 -19.06
N ILE A 102 28.37 -3.53 -19.48
CA ILE A 102 29.79 -3.86 -19.17
C ILE A 102 30.25 -2.91 -18.08
N TYR A 103 30.48 -3.45 -16.89
CA TYR A 103 30.94 -2.69 -15.73
C TYR A 103 32.43 -2.98 -15.47
N LYS A 104 33.25 -1.94 -15.39
CA LYS A 104 34.68 -2.08 -15.07
C LYS A 104 35.07 -1.20 -13.90
N ARG A 105 35.87 -1.76 -13.00
CA ARG A 105 36.41 -1.06 -11.82
C ARG A 105 37.80 -1.61 -11.47
N THR A 106 38.67 -0.74 -10.96
CA THR A 106 39.92 -1.17 -10.33
C THR A 106 39.76 -1.19 -8.80
N PHE A 107 40.49 -2.10 -8.16
CA PHE A 107 40.67 -2.14 -6.71
C PHE A 107 42.11 -2.53 -6.39
N THR A 108 42.59 -2.11 -5.22
CA THR A 108 43.98 -2.35 -4.80
C THR A 108 44.03 -3.31 -3.64
N LEU A 109 44.93 -4.26 -3.70
CA LEU A 109 45.15 -5.24 -2.62
C LEU A 109 46.57 -5.07 -2.06
N ASP A 110 46.64 -5.04 -0.72
CA ASP A 110 47.89 -5.16 0.00
C ASP A 110 48.31 -6.63 0.09
N GLY A 111 49.60 -6.87 0.04
CA GLY A 111 50.24 -8.17 -0.21
C GLY A 111 50.12 -9.24 0.86
N ALA A 112 48.94 -9.49 1.41
CA ALA A 112 48.71 -10.66 2.25
C ALA A 112 48.48 -11.93 1.39
N SER A 113 49.48 -12.80 1.32
CA SER A 113 49.46 -13.99 0.45
C SER A 113 48.72 -15.18 1.04
N ASP A 114 48.30 -15.13 2.30
CA ASP A 114 47.68 -16.25 3.04
C ASP A 114 46.20 -16.05 3.36
N VAL A 115 45.51 -15.24 2.54
CA VAL A 115 44.07 -14.97 2.67
C VAL A 115 43.35 -15.36 1.40
N ARG A 116 42.03 -15.58 1.51
CA ARG A 116 41.12 -15.72 0.37
C ARG A 116 40.50 -14.36 0.04
N ARG A 117 40.20 -14.15 -1.24
CA ARG A 117 39.50 -12.98 -1.75
C ARG A 117 38.21 -13.47 -2.38
N ILE A 118 37.07 -13.11 -1.79
CA ILE A 118 35.75 -13.55 -2.21
C ILE A 118 35.00 -12.31 -2.67
N LEU A 119 34.64 -12.28 -3.96
CA LEU A 119 33.74 -11.27 -4.51
C LEU A 119 32.30 -11.70 -4.18
N ARG A 120 31.57 -10.85 -3.49
CA ARG A 120 30.14 -11.02 -3.18
C ARG A 120 29.32 -9.95 -3.88
N MET A 121 28.29 -10.37 -4.62
CA MET A 121 27.27 -9.54 -5.23
C MET A 121 25.93 -9.93 -4.59
N GLU A 122 25.21 -8.96 -4.00
CA GLU A 122 23.94 -9.25 -3.31
C GLU A 122 22.76 -9.43 -4.26
N GLY A 123 22.87 -8.94 -5.51
CA GLY A 123 21.87 -9.10 -6.55
C GLY A 123 22.29 -8.44 -7.85
N VAL A 124 22.05 -9.13 -8.97
CA VAL A 124 22.35 -8.66 -10.32
C VAL A 124 21.24 -9.10 -11.27
N GLU A 125 20.60 -8.18 -11.93
CA GLU A 125 19.43 -8.44 -12.76
C GLU A 125 19.81 -8.46 -14.24
N SER A 126 19.69 -9.62 -14.97
CA SER A 126 19.19 -10.93 -14.45
C SER A 126 20.32 -11.95 -14.28
N CYS A 127 21.42 -11.83 -15.03
CA CYS A 127 22.56 -12.73 -14.91
C CYS A 127 23.89 -12.01 -15.15
N ALA A 128 24.99 -12.55 -14.63
CA ALA A 128 26.30 -11.94 -14.73
C ALA A 128 27.44 -12.91 -15.02
N LYS A 129 28.40 -12.43 -15.82
CA LYS A 129 29.74 -13.03 -15.95
C LYS A 129 30.76 -12.16 -15.26
N VAL A 130 31.59 -12.75 -14.46
CA VAL A 130 32.63 -12.08 -13.67
C VAL A 130 34.02 -12.37 -14.24
N TYR A 131 34.83 -11.33 -14.38
CA TYR A 131 36.22 -11.43 -14.83
C TYR A 131 37.13 -10.61 -13.90
N VAL A 132 38.26 -11.18 -13.54
CA VAL A 132 39.31 -10.50 -12.77
C VAL A 132 40.61 -10.54 -13.53
N ASN A 133 41.24 -9.39 -13.76
CA ASN A 133 42.44 -9.27 -14.59
C ASN A 133 42.28 -9.96 -15.94
N ASP A 134 41.13 -9.73 -16.59
CA ASP A 134 40.68 -10.25 -17.89
C ASP A 134 40.48 -11.78 -17.95
N ARG A 135 40.57 -12.46 -16.83
CA ARG A 135 40.35 -13.89 -16.71
C ARG A 135 38.96 -14.18 -16.15
N PHE A 136 38.25 -15.13 -16.76
CA PHE A 136 36.94 -15.55 -16.31
C PHE A 136 36.97 -16.12 -14.89
N ALA A 137 36.18 -15.57 -14.02
CA ALA A 137 36.00 -16.01 -12.61
C ALA A 137 34.77 -16.93 -12.47
N GLY A 138 33.63 -16.52 -13.07
CA GLY A 138 32.42 -17.31 -12.96
C GLY A 138 31.18 -16.67 -13.62
N TYR A 139 30.06 -17.38 -13.50
CA TYR A 139 28.74 -17.02 -14.00
C TYR A 139 27.67 -17.27 -12.92
N THR A 140 26.65 -16.44 -12.89
CA THR A 140 25.48 -16.62 -12.02
C THR A 140 24.23 -16.02 -12.64
N GLN A 141 23.08 -16.54 -12.23
CA GLN A 141 21.74 -16.00 -12.45
C GLN A 141 20.91 -16.04 -11.14
N GLY A 142 19.68 -15.50 -11.14
CA GLY A 142 18.85 -15.30 -9.96
C GLY A 142 19.04 -13.87 -9.42
N SER A 143 18.17 -12.96 -9.85
CA SER A 143 18.35 -11.51 -9.79
C SER A 143 18.50 -10.95 -8.38
N ARG A 144 17.74 -11.49 -7.42
CA ARG A 144 17.62 -10.96 -6.04
C ARG A 144 18.32 -11.86 -5.01
N LEU A 145 19.21 -12.71 -5.48
CA LEU A 145 19.92 -13.66 -4.65
C LEU A 145 21.43 -13.42 -4.67
N PRO A 146 22.15 -13.53 -3.52
CA PRO A 146 23.57 -13.26 -3.45
C PRO A 146 24.37 -14.31 -4.19
N SER A 147 25.53 -13.90 -4.71
CA SER A 147 26.49 -14.77 -5.36
C SER A 147 27.90 -14.47 -4.89
N GLU A 148 28.63 -15.51 -4.50
CA GLU A 148 30.02 -15.41 -4.04
C GLU A 148 30.96 -16.15 -5.00
N PHE A 149 32.11 -15.52 -5.31
CA PHE A 149 33.16 -16.11 -6.16
C PHE A 149 34.53 -16.01 -5.48
N ASP A 150 35.24 -17.12 -5.38
CA ASP A 150 36.62 -17.13 -4.95
C ASP A 150 37.51 -16.63 -6.08
N ILE A 151 37.98 -15.41 -5.98
CA ILE A 151 38.83 -14.76 -6.97
C ILE A 151 40.31 -14.76 -6.57
N THR A 152 40.69 -15.42 -5.48
CA THR A 152 42.05 -15.43 -4.93
C THR A 152 43.10 -15.69 -5.95
N ALA A 153 42.95 -16.78 -6.76
CA ALA A 153 43.93 -17.17 -7.78
C ALA A 153 44.00 -16.25 -9.01
N LEU A 154 43.05 -15.31 -9.11
CA LEU A 154 42.99 -14.34 -10.20
C LEU A 154 43.52 -12.95 -9.78
N CYS A 155 43.61 -12.72 -8.48
CA CYS A 155 44.12 -11.48 -7.89
C CYS A 155 45.63 -11.47 -7.84
N ARG A 156 46.20 -10.24 -7.79
CA ARG A 156 47.61 -9.95 -7.58
C ARG A 156 47.79 -8.85 -6.57
N GLU A 157 48.97 -8.70 -6.01
CA GLU A 157 49.33 -7.55 -5.20
C GLU A 157 49.28 -6.27 -6.04
N GLY A 158 48.83 -5.18 -5.40
CA GLY A 158 48.62 -3.91 -6.07
C GLY A 158 47.29 -3.83 -6.81
N GLU A 159 47.25 -3.17 -7.95
CA GLU A 159 46.03 -2.91 -8.70
C GLU A 159 45.49 -4.16 -9.40
N ASN A 160 44.22 -4.42 -9.25
CA ASN A 160 43.44 -5.45 -9.93
C ASN A 160 42.30 -4.82 -10.71
N ARG A 161 41.93 -5.43 -11.84
CA ARG A 161 40.81 -5.02 -12.68
C ARG A 161 39.68 -6.01 -12.52
N LEU A 162 38.49 -5.50 -12.17
CA LEU A 162 37.23 -6.26 -12.14
C LEU A 162 36.38 -5.84 -13.33
N CYS A 163 35.88 -6.80 -14.09
CA CYS A 163 34.89 -6.59 -15.13
C CYS A 163 33.70 -7.51 -14.88
N ILE A 164 32.48 -6.93 -14.80
CA ILE A 164 31.23 -7.65 -14.68
C ILE A 164 30.40 -7.36 -15.92
N VAL A 165 29.96 -8.41 -16.60
CA VAL A 165 29.11 -8.36 -17.79
C VAL A 165 27.73 -8.80 -17.35
N VAL A 166 26.76 -7.88 -17.37
CA VAL A 166 25.38 -8.11 -16.95
C VAL A 166 24.47 -8.16 -18.17
N HIS A 167 23.70 -9.22 -18.35
CA HIS A 167 22.63 -9.31 -19.37
C HIS A 167 21.28 -9.05 -18.73
N GLN A 168 20.40 -8.29 -19.40
CA GLN A 168 19.05 -7.97 -18.89
C GLN A 168 18.18 -9.22 -18.83
N TYR A 169 18.31 -10.13 -19.77
CA TYR A 169 17.53 -11.35 -19.81
C TYR A 169 18.42 -12.59 -19.87
N CYS A 170 17.96 -13.66 -19.22
CA CYS A 170 18.51 -15.00 -19.32
C CYS A 170 17.35 -16.02 -19.27
N ASP A 171 17.66 -17.29 -19.42
CA ASP A 171 16.65 -18.34 -19.25
C ASP A 171 15.98 -18.29 -17.87
N GLY A 172 16.69 -17.88 -16.82
CA GLY A 172 16.15 -17.62 -15.49
C GLY A 172 15.09 -16.51 -15.45
N THR A 173 15.03 -15.61 -16.43
CA THR A 173 14.01 -14.54 -16.51
C THR A 173 12.60 -15.12 -16.66
N TYR A 174 12.45 -16.33 -17.23
CA TYR A 174 11.16 -17.03 -17.26
C TYR A 174 10.63 -17.44 -15.88
N LEU A 175 11.46 -17.40 -14.84
CA LEU A 175 11.12 -17.68 -13.46
C LEU A 175 11.07 -16.39 -12.61
N GLU A 176 11.22 -15.21 -13.22
CA GLU A 176 11.28 -13.91 -12.56
C GLU A 176 10.31 -12.92 -13.23
N ASP A 177 9.09 -13.39 -13.50
CA ASP A 177 8.02 -12.69 -14.22
C ASP A 177 7.07 -12.00 -13.23
N GLN A 178 7.66 -11.23 -12.31
CA GLN A 178 6.91 -10.50 -11.30
C GLN A 178 6.23 -9.26 -11.90
N ASP A 179 5.08 -8.87 -11.34
CA ASP A 179 4.43 -7.59 -11.59
C ASP A 179 5.35 -6.45 -11.17
N MET A 180 6.24 -6.05 -12.06
CA MET A 180 7.25 -5.03 -11.77
C MET A 180 7.92 -4.49 -13.05
N TRP A 181 8.65 -3.38 -12.90
CA TRP A 181 9.50 -2.81 -13.95
C TRP A 181 10.60 -3.79 -14.40
N TRP A 182 10.75 -3.99 -15.68
CA TRP A 182 11.85 -4.74 -16.30
C TRP A 182 13.12 -3.90 -16.29
N LEU A 183 13.92 -4.06 -15.25
CA LEU A 183 15.14 -3.30 -15.04
C LEU A 183 16.35 -4.23 -15.20
N GLY A 184 17.50 -3.65 -15.51
CA GLY A 184 18.77 -4.38 -15.61
C GLY A 184 19.88 -3.66 -14.87
N GLY A 185 20.85 -4.41 -14.37
CA GLY A 185 22.01 -3.84 -13.73
C GLY A 185 22.42 -4.50 -12.42
N MET A 186 23.36 -3.87 -11.72
CA MET A 186 23.74 -4.25 -10.36
C MET A 186 22.93 -3.41 -9.38
N ASN A 187 21.83 -3.97 -8.90
CA ASN A 187 20.82 -3.25 -8.11
C ASN A 187 21.07 -3.34 -6.60
N ARG A 188 21.98 -4.21 -6.18
CA ARG A 188 22.37 -4.42 -4.78
C ARG A 188 23.90 -4.31 -4.62
N ASP A 189 24.34 -4.38 -3.38
CA ASP A 189 25.73 -4.16 -3.00
C ASP A 189 26.71 -5.13 -3.64
N VAL A 190 27.92 -4.63 -3.93
CA VAL A 190 29.07 -5.41 -4.37
C VAL A 190 30.18 -5.24 -3.34
N THR A 191 30.66 -6.36 -2.78
CA THR A 191 31.62 -6.36 -1.68
C THR A 191 32.75 -7.35 -1.97
N LEU A 192 33.98 -6.95 -1.68
CA LEU A 192 35.13 -7.85 -1.65
C LEU A 192 35.43 -8.25 -0.21
N LEU A 193 35.21 -9.52 0.11
CA LEU A 193 35.53 -10.09 1.40
C LEU A 193 36.98 -10.62 1.39
N THR A 194 37.74 -10.26 2.40
CA THR A 194 39.02 -10.89 2.73
C THR A 194 38.78 -11.86 3.86
N ARG A 195 39.21 -13.11 3.67
CA ARG A 195 39.04 -14.16 4.69
C ARG A 195 40.33 -14.94 4.90
N PRO A 196 40.61 -15.46 6.10
CA PRO A 196 41.68 -16.41 6.30
C PRO A 196 41.44 -17.67 5.48
N GLN A 197 42.51 -18.46 5.20
CA GLN A 197 42.36 -19.74 4.51
C GLN A 197 41.44 -20.69 5.28
N THR A 198 41.62 -20.73 6.62
CA THR A 198 40.71 -21.42 7.52
C THR A 198 39.67 -20.42 8.02
N HIS A 199 38.41 -20.67 7.75
CA HIS A 199 37.32 -19.72 8.03
C HIS A 199 36.00 -20.45 8.30
N ILE A 200 35.04 -19.74 8.93
CA ILE A 200 33.67 -20.23 9.15
C ILE A 200 32.92 -20.20 7.83
N ALA A 201 32.72 -21.35 7.20
CA ALA A 201 32.03 -21.42 5.90
C ALA A 201 30.54 -21.14 6.04
N ASP A 202 29.90 -21.71 7.05
CA ASP A 202 28.48 -21.50 7.35
C ASP A 202 28.20 -21.58 8.85
N LEU A 203 27.12 -20.92 9.29
CA LEU A 203 26.63 -20.93 10.66
C LEU A 203 25.10 -21.01 10.65
N ARG A 204 24.54 -22.17 10.97
CA ARG A 204 23.11 -22.43 11.03
C ARG A 204 22.64 -22.33 12.49
N LEU A 205 21.60 -21.54 12.74
CA LEU A 205 21.04 -21.32 14.07
C LEU A 205 19.57 -21.71 14.09
N PHE A 206 19.20 -22.56 15.06
CA PHE A 206 17.81 -22.90 15.36
C PHE A 206 17.53 -22.49 16.81
N ALA A 207 16.94 -21.32 17.02
CA ALA A 207 16.66 -20.71 18.31
C ALA A 207 15.20 -20.95 18.71
N ASP A 208 14.95 -22.04 19.40
CA ASP A 208 13.62 -22.44 19.85
C ASP A 208 13.31 -21.87 21.27
N TYR A 209 12.04 -21.72 21.58
CA TYR A 209 11.54 -21.17 22.83
C TYR A 209 10.43 -22.02 23.45
N ASP A 210 10.64 -22.46 24.67
CA ASP A 210 9.60 -23.06 25.49
C ASP A 210 8.92 -21.99 26.36
N ALA A 211 7.75 -21.54 25.94
CA ALA A 211 6.98 -20.52 26.62
C ALA A 211 6.46 -20.94 28.01
N ALA A 212 6.33 -22.25 28.28
CA ALA A 212 5.89 -22.75 29.59
C ALA A 212 6.95 -22.61 30.66
N THR A 213 8.22 -22.72 30.30
CA THR A 213 9.36 -22.68 31.24
C THR A 213 10.21 -21.42 31.12
N GLY A 214 10.02 -20.60 30.06
CA GLY A 214 10.88 -19.48 29.73
C GLY A 214 12.29 -19.90 29.33
N THR A 215 12.43 -21.07 28.69
CA THR A 215 13.71 -21.67 28.33
C THR A 215 13.95 -21.55 26.82
N GLY A 216 15.11 -21.02 26.44
CA GLY A 216 15.62 -21.03 25.07
C GLY A 216 16.46 -22.29 24.82
N ILE A 217 16.32 -22.83 23.60
CA ILE A 217 17.15 -23.90 23.09
C ILE A 217 17.82 -23.38 21.81
N LEU A 218 19.15 -23.21 21.86
CA LEU A 218 19.92 -22.77 20.71
C LEU A 218 20.70 -23.94 20.14
N ASN A 219 20.25 -24.48 19.02
CA ASN A 219 21.01 -25.47 18.24
C ASN A 219 21.85 -24.71 17.21
N MET A 220 23.12 -25.07 17.12
CA MET A 220 24.11 -24.44 16.25
C MET A 220 24.80 -25.51 15.42
N GLU A 221 24.82 -25.31 14.10
CA GLU A 221 25.68 -26.08 13.19
C GLU A 221 26.69 -25.13 12.58
N SER A 222 27.97 -25.32 12.88
CA SER A 222 29.07 -24.51 12.36
C SER A 222 29.94 -25.34 11.41
N GLU A 223 30.13 -24.83 10.20
CA GLU A 223 31.03 -25.43 9.21
C GLU A 223 32.31 -24.58 9.12
N VAL A 224 33.47 -25.22 9.19
CA VAL A 224 34.76 -24.57 9.05
C VAL A 224 35.52 -25.14 7.87
N ASN A 225 35.82 -24.30 6.89
CA ASN A 225 36.64 -24.66 5.74
C ASN A 225 38.13 -24.55 6.10
N GLY A 226 38.95 -25.47 5.56
CA GLY A 226 40.39 -25.50 5.77
C GLY A 226 40.78 -25.85 7.22
N TYR A 227 39.99 -26.73 7.88
CA TYR A 227 40.24 -27.18 9.24
C TYR A 227 41.60 -27.81 9.35
N ALA A 228 42.40 -27.40 10.37
CA ALA A 228 43.72 -27.88 10.67
C ALA A 228 43.87 -28.09 12.18
N ASP A 229 44.88 -28.90 12.58
CA ASP A 229 45.15 -29.11 14.03
C ASP A 229 45.37 -27.78 14.77
N GLY A 230 44.73 -27.64 15.91
CA GLY A 230 44.81 -26.45 16.74
C GLY A 230 43.82 -25.33 16.36
N VAL A 231 42.94 -25.55 15.38
CA VAL A 231 41.79 -24.66 15.08
C VAL A 231 40.65 -24.91 16.05
N ARG A 232 40.11 -23.86 16.63
CA ARG A 232 38.94 -23.94 17.54
C ARG A 232 37.98 -22.79 17.30
N ALA A 233 36.69 -23.03 17.39
CA ALA A 233 35.64 -22.04 17.35
C ALA A 233 35.08 -21.82 18.75
N PHE A 234 34.93 -20.58 19.19
CA PHE A 234 34.41 -20.23 20.52
C PHE A 234 33.25 -19.27 20.37
N ALA A 235 32.12 -19.63 20.96
CA ALA A 235 30.88 -18.86 20.88
C ALA A 235 30.60 -18.17 22.23
N VAL A 236 30.10 -16.93 22.17
CA VAL A 236 29.58 -16.13 23.27
C VAL A 236 28.21 -15.57 22.91
N LEU A 237 27.23 -15.92 23.72
CA LEU A 237 25.88 -15.34 23.63
C LEU A 237 25.73 -14.27 24.72
N THR A 238 25.35 -13.06 24.31
CA THR A 238 25.09 -11.93 25.22
C THR A 238 23.65 -11.45 25.11
N ASP A 239 23.14 -10.88 26.22
CA ASP A 239 21.88 -10.14 26.22
C ASP A 239 22.04 -8.73 25.63
N ARG A 240 20.94 -7.99 25.57
CA ARG A 240 20.92 -6.60 25.05
C ARG A 240 21.81 -5.64 25.80
N ALA A 241 22.09 -5.93 27.11
CA ALA A 241 22.96 -5.12 27.96
C ALA A 241 24.44 -5.52 27.83
N GLY A 242 24.75 -6.56 27.04
CA GLY A 242 26.10 -7.08 26.84
C GLY A 242 26.56 -8.08 27.96
N HIS A 243 25.64 -8.51 28.83
CA HIS A 243 25.98 -9.55 29.81
C HIS A 243 26.06 -10.92 29.14
N VAL A 244 27.10 -11.68 29.47
CA VAL A 244 27.26 -13.05 28.94
C VAL A 244 26.16 -13.95 29.52
N VAL A 245 25.33 -14.49 28.64
CA VAL A 245 24.27 -15.45 28.99
C VAL A 245 24.83 -16.88 28.95
N ARG A 246 25.63 -17.17 27.92
CA ARG A 246 26.26 -18.47 27.72
C ARG A 246 27.53 -18.31 26.89
N SER A 247 28.54 -19.15 27.14
CA SER A 247 29.71 -19.25 26.26
C SER A 247 30.26 -20.68 26.27
N GLY A 248 30.98 -21.04 25.20
CA GLY A 248 31.61 -22.35 25.06
C GLY A 248 32.33 -22.55 23.74
N GLU A 249 33.14 -23.56 23.68
CA GLU A 249 33.76 -24.01 22.42
C GLU A 249 32.74 -24.78 21.61
N LEU A 250 32.76 -24.55 20.27
CA LEU A 250 31.88 -25.23 19.35
C LEU A 250 32.59 -26.46 18.77
N THR A 251 31.81 -27.53 18.59
CA THR A 251 32.28 -28.84 18.11
C THR A 251 31.75 -29.16 16.72
N GLY A 252 31.04 -28.23 16.09
CA GLY A 252 30.41 -28.35 14.79
C GLY A 252 28.88 -28.52 14.86
N LYS A 253 28.38 -29.32 15.81
CA LYS A 253 26.94 -29.44 16.15
C LYS A 253 26.79 -29.31 17.66
N ASP A 254 26.24 -28.22 18.06
CA ASP A 254 26.14 -27.83 19.46
C ASP A 254 24.72 -27.46 19.85
N ALA A 255 24.34 -27.76 21.10
CA ALA A 255 23.02 -27.43 21.63
C ALA A 255 23.17 -26.78 23.02
N TRP A 256 22.61 -25.57 23.16
CA TRP A 256 22.60 -24.86 24.43
C TRP A 256 21.18 -24.72 24.98
N THR A 257 20.97 -25.18 26.23
CA THR A 257 19.73 -24.91 26.95
C THR A 257 19.96 -23.72 27.87
N ILE A 258 19.14 -22.69 27.73
CA ILE A 258 19.33 -21.38 28.38
C ILE A 258 18.04 -21.01 29.09
N PRO A 259 17.97 -21.17 30.43
CA PRO A 259 16.81 -20.81 31.23
C PRO A 259 16.70 -19.28 31.38
N GLY A 260 15.46 -18.78 31.49
CA GLY A 260 15.19 -17.37 31.79
C GLY A 260 15.40 -16.41 30.62
N VAL A 261 15.37 -16.91 29.38
CA VAL A 261 15.34 -16.04 28.20
C VAL A 261 13.94 -15.47 27.98
N THR A 262 13.87 -14.32 27.30
CA THR A 262 12.62 -13.72 26.82
C THR A 262 12.42 -14.11 25.35
N GLY A 263 11.24 -14.67 25.04
CA GLY A 263 10.91 -15.04 23.67
C GLY A 263 10.74 -13.82 22.77
N TRP A 264 11.22 -13.93 21.55
CA TRP A 264 11.04 -12.91 20.50
C TRP A 264 9.62 -12.98 19.92
N ASN A 265 9.00 -11.82 19.70
CA ASN A 265 7.78 -11.64 18.91
C ASN A 265 7.71 -10.18 18.42
N ALA A 266 6.81 -9.86 17.49
CA ALA A 266 6.71 -8.52 16.90
C ALA A 266 6.30 -7.41 17.90
N GLU A 267 5.70 -7.77 19.04
CA GLU A 267 5.29 -6.81 20.07
C GLU A 267 6.41 -6.58 21.10
N ILE A 268 7.25 -7.60 21.33
CA ILE A 268 8.39 -7.59 22.28
C ILE A 268 9.60 -8.24 21.59
N PRO A 269 10.29 -7.51 20.67
CA PRO A 269 11.36 -8.08 19.85
C PRO A 269 12.69 -8.21 20.63
N THR A 270 12.73 -9.15 21.55
CA THR A 270 13.93 -9.39 22.36
C THR A 270 14.97 -10.18 21.59
N LEU A 271 16.12 -9.57 21.37
CA LEU A 271 17.26 -10.18 20.68
C LEU A 271 18.46 -10.35 21.61
N TYR A 272 19.17 -11.43 21.35
CA TYR A 272 20.50 -11.73 21.90
C TYR A 272 21.53 -11.59 20.79
N THR A 273 22.82 -11.51 21.15
CA THR A 273 23.92 -11.45 20.19
C THR A 273 24.82 -12.66 20.40
N LEU A 274 24.94 -13.48 19.35
CA LEU A 274 25.88 -14.58 19.27
C LEU A 274 27.13 -14.13 18.51
N THR A 275 28.26 -14.20 19.15
CA THR A 275 29.58 -13.94 18.56
C THR A 275 30.37 -15.24 18.52
N VAL A 276 30.75 -15.69 17.33
CA VAL A 276 31.56 -16.87 17.08
C VAL A 276 32.94 -16.45 16.60
N SER A 277 33.97 -16.72 17.38
CA SER A 277 35.37 -16.40 17.06
C SER A 277 36.13 -17.66 16.69
N LEU A 278 36.83 -17.65 15.59
CA LEU A 278 37.69 -18.77 15.13
C LEU A 278 39.15 -18.48 15.44
N PHE A 279 39.82 -19.40 16.06
CA PHE A 279 41.23 -19.27 16.47
C PHE A 279 42.10 -20.38 15.85
N SER A 280 43.37 -20.08 15.63
CA SER A 280 44.44 -21.06 15.40
C SER A 280 45.49 -20.90 16.47
N GLY A 281 45.57 -21.86 17.43
CA GLY A 281 46.23 -21.64 18.70
C GLY A 281 45.59 -20.47 19.45
N ASP A 282 46.37 -19.42 19.74
CA ASP A 282 45.89 -18.18 20.40
C ASP A 282 45.59 -17.05 19.42
N ALA A 283 45.86 -17.25 18.10
CA ALA A 283 45.66 -16.23 17.11
C ALA A 283 44.21 -16.22 16.61
N LEU A 284 43.54 -15.06 16.72
CA LEU A 284 42.23 -14.86 16.14
C LEU A 284 42.35 -14.88 14.59
N LEU A 285 41.56 -15.71 13.95
CA LEU A 285 41.43 -15.79 12.48
C LEU A 285 40.32 -14.89 11.96
N GLU A 286 39.11 -15.04 12.48
CA GLU A 286 37.94 -14.20 12.18
C GLU A 286 36.87 -14.31 13.25
N THR A 287 35.90 -13.40 13.21
CA THR A 287 34.72 -13.39 14.07
C THR A 287 33.48 -13.23 13.19
N VAL A 288 32.43 -13.95 13.54
CA VAL A 288 31.10 -13.84 12.94
C VAL A 288 30.11 -13.48 14.04
N THR A 289 29.28 -12.46 13.79
CA THR A 289 28.24 -12.02 14.72
C THR A 289 26.86 -12.26 14.12
N GLN A 290 25.93 -12.83 14.91
CA GLN A 290 24.54 -13.08 14.54
C GLN A 290 23.59 -12.58 15.63
N ARG A 291 22.46 -12.01 15.24
CA ARG A 291 21.36 -11.72 16.17
C ARG A 291 20.53 -12.99 16.36
N VAL A 292 20.09 -13.24 17.59
CA VAL A 292 19.34 -14.45 17.97
C VAL A 292 18.07 -14.04 18.68
N GLY A 293 16.93 -14.38 18.10
CA GLY A 293 15.61 -14.27 18.74
C GLY A 293 15.05 -15.67 19.02
N PHE A 294 14.86 -15.99 20.31
CA PHE A 294 14.27 -17.28 20.67
C PHE A 294 12.78 -17.28 20.42
N ARG A 295 12.30 -18.17 19.59
CA ARG A 295 10.87 -18.29 19.26
C ARG A 295 10.51 -19.67 18.78
N ARG A 296 9.23 -20.04 18.94
CA ARG A 296 8.66 -21.24 18.36
C ARG A 296 7.48 -20.88 17.49
N VAL A 297 7.53 -21.30 16.22
CA VAL A 297 6.41 -21.26 15.28
C VAL A 297 5.87 -22.68 15.14
N GLU A 298 4.57 -22.86 15.29
CA GLU A 298 3.95 -24.19 15.22
C GLU A 298 2.51 -24.11 14.72
N ILE A 299 2.03 -25.16 14.08
CA ILE A 299 0.62 -25.34 13.73
C ILE A 299 0.03 -26.38 14.68
N VAL A 300 -0.89 -25.95 15.54
CA VAL A 300 -1.55 -26.82 16.52
C VAL A 300 -3.04 -26.83 16.27
N GLN A 301 -3.58 -27.98 15.89
CA GLN A 301 -5.00 -28.17 15.58
C GLN A 301 -5.53 -27.20 14.50
N GLY A 302 -4.69 -26.91 13.49
CA GLY A 302 -5.04 -26.00 12.39
C GLY A 302 -4.86 -24.51 12.71
N GLU A 303 -4.33 -24.16 13.87
CA GLU A 303 -4.02 -22.81 14.27
C GLU A 303 -2.50 -22.56 14.24
N LEU A 304 -2.09 -21.54 13.52
CA LEU A 304 -0.72 -21.05 13.50
C LEU A 304 -0.43 -20.28 14.80
N ARG A 305 0.63 -20.70 15.51
CA ARG A 305 1.00 -20.13 16.79
C ARG A 305 2.44 -19.67 16.81
N LEU A 306 2.68 -18.58 17.53
CA LEU A 306 4.01 -18.13 17.92
C LEU A 306 4.11 -18.17 19.45
N ASN A 307 5.12 -18.87 19.98
CA ASN A 307 5.34 -18.99 21.43
C ASN A 307 4.07 -19.44 22.19
N GLY A 308 3.30 -20.35 21.58
CA GLY A 308 2.05 -20.89 22.14
C GLY A 308 0.82 -19.97 22.06
N LYS A 309 0.93 -18.79 21.49
CA LYS A 309 -0.18 -17.86 21.24
C LYS A 309 -0.57 -17.86 19.77
N ARG A 310 -1.85 -17.66 19.49
CA ARG A 310 -2.35 -17.48 18.12
C ARG A 310 -1.61 -16.33 17.44
N LEU A 311 -1.03 -16.58 16.28
CA LEU A 311 -0.38 -15.57 15.47
C LEU A 311 -1.41 -14.92 14.54
N MET A 312 -1.52 -13.58 14.57
CA MET A 312 -2.28 -12.79 13.61
C MET A 312 -1.33 -11.82 12.91
N MET A 313 -1.17 -11.97 11.61
CA MET A 313 -0.34 -11.11 10.78
C MET A 313 -1.20 -10.05 10.07
N ARG A 314 -1.00 -8.78 10.45
CA ARG A 314 -1.64 -7.60 9.86
C ARG A 314 -0.60 -6.92 9.00
N GLY A 315 -0.54 -7.32 7.73
CA GLY A 315 0.60 -7.09 6.87
C GLY A 315 0.35 -6.24 5.66
N VAL A 316 1.45 -6.02 4.95
CA VAL A 316 1.49 -5.44 3.60
C VAL A 316 2.43 -6.27 2.74
N ASN A 317 2.18 -6.31 1.44
CA ASN A 317 3.15 -6.73 0.43
C ASN A 317 4.12 -5.58 0.17
N ARG A 318 5.39 -5.89 -0.10
CA ARG A 318 6.39 -4.86 -0.32
C ARG A 318 7.39 -5.28 -1.38
N HIS A 319 7.41 -4.50 -2.46
CA HIS A 319 8.51 -4.52 -3.43
C HIS A 319 9.70 -3.65 -2.99
N GLU A 320 10.90 -3.97 -3.47
CA GLU A 320 12.05 -3.07 -3.42
C GLU A 320 11.91 -2.04 -4.53
N TYR A 321 11.47 -0.83 -4.18
CA TYR A 321 11.32 0.24 -5.14
C TYR A 321 11.59 1.63 -4.57
N ASP A 322 12.30 2.42 -5.37
CA ASP A 322 12.58 3.83 -5.14
C ASP A 322 12.34 4.63 -6.42
N PRO A 323 11.55 5.71 -6.40
CA PRO A 323 11.15 6.44 -7.61
C PRO A 323 12.30 7.12 -8.37
N GLU A 324 13.47 7.26 -7.75
CA GLU A 324 14.67 7.87 -8.34
C GLU A 324 15.74 6.85 -8.74
N ASN A 325 15.71 5.64 -8.16
CA ASN A 325 16.78 4.66 -8.30
C ASN A 325 16.29 3.26 -8.74
N GLY A 326 14.98 3.07 -8.93
CA GLY A 326 14.39 1.78 -9.29
C GLY A 326 14.47 0.78 -8.15
N ARG A 327 14.96 -0.43 -8.41
CA ARG A 327 15.07 -1.52 -7.41
C ARG A 327 16.20 -1.33 -6.38
N VAL A 328 16.75 -0.13 -6.24
CA VAL A 328 17.85 0.13 -5.32
C VAL A 328 17.32 0.67 -4.00
N MET A 329 17.24 -0.17 -3.00
CA MET A 329 16.88 0.20 -1.65
C MET A 329 18.11 0.37 -0.76
N THR A 330 18.04 1.30 0.20
CA THR A 330 19.06 1.48 1.23
C THR A 330 18.52 1.07 2.59
N ARG A 331 19.42 0.74 3.53
CA ARG A 331 19.05 0.44 4.92
C ARG A 331 18.23 1.56 5.56
N GLU A 332 18.56 2.82 5.25
CA GLU A 332 17.87 4.01 5.78
C GLU A 332 16.43 4.08 5.29
N LYS A 333 16.20 3.97 3.97
CA LYS A 333 14.85 3.97 3.38
C LYS A 333 14.02 2.79 3.85
N THR A 334 14.61 1.60 3.90
CA THR A 334 13.95 0.41 4.46
C THR A 334 13.55 0.63 5.92
N ARG A 335 14.44 1.25 6.73
CA ARG A 335 14.11 1.59 8.12
C ARG A 335 12.98 2.59 8.24
N GLU A 336 12.90 3.59 7.37
CA GLU A 336 11.81 4.57 7.33
C GLU A 336 10.48 3.90 7.04
N ASP A 337 10.42 3.01 6.04
CA ASP A 337 9.23 2.20 5.74
C ASP A 337 8.77 1.40 6.97
N LEU A 338 9.68 0.61 7.56
CA LEU A 338 9.37 -0.25 8.70
C LEU A 338 8.96 0.53 9.95
N LEU A 339 9.53 1.70 10.19
CA LEU A 339 9.11 2.58 11.29
C LEU A 339 7.72 3.17 11.06
N LEU A 340 7.37 3.52 9.81
CA LEU A 340 6.03 3.97 9.47
C LEU A 340 5.01 2.83 9.66
N MET A 341 5.34 1.62 9.22
CA MET A 341 4.53 0.41 9.47
C MET A 341 4.29 0.21 10.97
N LYS A 342 5.35 0.20 11.77
CA LYS A 342 5.26 0.02 13.24
C LYS A 342 4.43 1.11 13.91
N LYS A 343 4.62 2.36 13.53
CA LYS A 343 3.86 3.51 14.07
C LYS A 343 2.36 3.36 13.86
N HIS A 344 1.96 2.67 12.78
CA HIS A 344 0.57 2.45 12.40
C HIS A 344 0.11 0.99 12.59
N HIS A 345 0.84 0.23 13.44
CA HIS A 345 0.47 -1.10 13.93
C HIS A 345 0.47 -2.21 12.87
N ILE A 346 1.02 -1.97 11.68
CA ILE A 346 1.35 -3.04 10.74
C ILE A 346 2.45 -3.88 11.37
N ASN A 347 2.22 -5.19 11.48
CA ASN A 347 3.11 -6.10 12.21
C ASN A 347 3.76 -7.17 11.33
N ALA A 348 3.48 -7.18 10.02
CA ALA A 348 3.99 -8.17 9.10
C ALA A 348 4.31 -7.59 7.71
N VAL A 349 5.27 -8.20 7.02
CA VAL A 349 5.64 -7.92 5.63
C VAL A 349 5.72 -9.24 4.87
N ARG A 350 5.10 -9.33 3.69
CA ARG A 350 5.44 -10.33 2.69
C ARG A 350 6.42 -9.71 1.71
N THR A 351 7.58 -10.36 1.53
CA THR A 351 8.57 -9.92 0.56
C THR A 351 8.11 -10.32 -0.84
N SER A 352 7.35 -9.47 -1.49
CA SER A 352 6.78 -9.71 -2.81
C SER A 352 7.77 -9.31 -3.90
N HIS A 353 8.14 -10.19 -4.84
CA HIS A 353 7.93 -11.64 -4.83
C HIS A 353 9.30 -12.30 -4.90
N TYR A 354 10.19 -11.90 -3.99
CA TYR A 354 11.60 -12.30 -3.91
C TYR A 354 12.22 -11.91 -2.56
N PRO A 355 13.31 -12.54 -2.14
CA PRO A 355 14.02 -12.13 -0.92
C PRO A 355 14.53 -10.68 -1.04
N ASP A 356 14.20 -9.86 -0.05
CA ASP A 356 14.62 -8.45 0.05
C ASP A 356 16.11 -8.32 0.41
N ILE A 357 16.65 -7.09 0.45
CA ILE A 357 18.02 -6.86 0.95
C ILE A 357 18.18 -7.38 2.38
N PRO A 358 19.36 -7.86 2.78
CA PRO A 358 19.59 -8.37 4.15
C PRO A 358 19.22 -7.39 5.26
N ALA A 359 19.29 -6.10 4.98
CA ALA A 359 18.93 -5.04 5.93
C ALA A 359 17.46 -5.09 6.37
N LEU A 360 16.53 -5.55 5.50
CA LEU A 360 15.12 -5.70 5.86
C LEU A 360 14.98 -6.67 7.04
N TYR A 361 15.58 -7.84 6.93
CA TYR A 361 15.46 -8.90 7.94
C TYR A 361 16.10 -8.50 9.28
N GLU A 362 17.28 -7.89 9.23
CA GLU A 362 17.95 -7.35 10.41
C GLU A 362 17.07 -6.30 11.12
N LEU A 363 16.44 -5.41 10.35
CA LEU A 363 15.55 -4.38 10.87
C LEU A 363 14.23 -4.96 11.37
N CYS A 364 13.65 -5.95 10.68
CA CYS A 364 12.45 -6.65 11.16
C CYS A 364 12.72 -7.43 12.45
N ASP A 365 13.89 -8.05 12.60
CA ASP A 365 14.32 -8.67 13.85
C ASP A 365 14.40 -7.65 15.00
N GLU A 366 14.97 -6.47 14.72
CA GLU A 366 15.19 -5.38 15.71
C GLU A 366 13.89 -4.66 16.08
N LEU A 367 13.08 -4.30 15.10
CA LEU A 367 11.87 -3.48 15.28
C LEU A 367 10.65 -4.32 15.65
N GLY A 368 10.68 -5.62 15.36
CA GLY A 368 9.59 -6.55 15.61
C GLY A 368 8.51 -6.48 14.50
N LEU A 369 8.83 -7.05 13.33
CA LEU A 369 7.84 -7.36 12.28
C LEU A 369 7.99 -8.83 11.89
N TYR A 370 6.88 -9.48 11.64
CA TYR A 370 6.88 -10.83 11.05
C TYR A 370 7.18 -10.74 9.56
N VAL A 371 7.89 -11.71 9.03
CA VAL A 371 8.20 -11.78 7.60
C VAL A 371 7.72 -13.11 7.04
N ILE A 372 6.94 -13.05 5.95
CA ILE A 372 6.81 -14.16 5.01
C ILE A 372 7.88 -13.93 3.96
N ASP A 373 8.90 -14.78 3.96
CA ASP A 373 10.04 -14.68 3.07
C ASP A 373 9.80 -15.52 1.82
N GLU A 374 9.73 -14.86 0.65
CA GLU A 374 9.29 -15.48 -0.59
C GLU A 374 10.48 -15.76 -1.52
N CYS A 375 10.50 -16.95 -2.12
CA CYS A 375 11.50 -17.32 -3.12
C CYS A 375 11.33 -16.44 -4.38
N ASP A 376 12.46 -16.07 -4.99
CA ASP A 376 12.53 -15.33 -6.26
C ASP A 376 12.01 -16.18 -7.43
N LEU A 377 10.68 -16.38 -7.47
CA LEU A 377 10.04 -17.28 -8.42
C LEU A 377 8.63 -16.85 -8.75
N GLU A 378 8.44 -16.53 -10.05
CA GLU A 378 7.12 -16.28 -10.64
C GLU A 378 7.14 -16.65 -12.12
N THR A 379 6.05 -17.27 -12.61
CA THR A 379 5.88 -17.67 -14.01
C THR A 379 4.49 -17.28 -14.51
N HIS A 380 4.05 -16.04 -14.22
CA HIS A 380 2.69 -15.57 -14.42
C HIS A 380 2.22 -15.71 -15.89
N ALA A 381 3.07 -15.34 -16.87
CA ALA A 381 2.74 -15.54 -18.28
C ALA A 381 2.44 -17.00 -18.64
N CYS A 382 3.12 -17.98 -18.00
CA CYS A 382 2.79 -19.39 -18.20
C CYS A 382 1.45 -19.77 -17.55
N GLU A 383 1.08 -19.11 -16.46
CA GLU A 383 -0.23 -19.31 -15.83
C GLU A 383 -1.35 -18.75 -16.70
N ILE A 384 -1.21 -17.54 -17.20
CA ILE A 384 -2.18 -16.88 -18.08
C ILE A 384 -2.38 -17.66 -19.40
N GLU A 385 -1.31 -18.15 -20.01
CA GLU A 385 -1.36 -18.94 -21.25
C GLU A 385 -1.76 -20.42 -21.02
N GLU A 386 -2.02 -20.82 -19.77
CA GLU A 386 -2.40 -22.19 -19.37
C GLU A 386 -1.40 -23.28 -19.84
N ILE A 387 -0.09 -23.03 -19.72
CA ILE A 387 0.99 -23.93 -20.16
C ILE A 387 1.97 -24.35 -19.05
N PRO A 388 1.49 -24.82 -17.87
CA PRO A 388 2.37 -25.17 -16.74
C PRO A 388 3.41 -26.24 -17.08
N GLN A 389 3.16 -27.10 -18.06
CA GLN A 389 4.09 -28.14 -18.52
C GLN A 389 5.41 -27.60 -19.10
N ARG A 390 5.48 -26.30 -19.39
CA ARG A 390 6.70 -25.70 -19.94
C ARG A 390 7.75 -25.34 -18.89
N LEU A 391 7.33 -25.08 -17.65
CA LEU A 391 8.21 -24.69 -16.54
C LEU A 391 7.91 -25.50 -15.28
N VAL A 392 6.68 -25.44 -14.79
CA VAL A 392 6.28 -25.94 -13.46
C VAL A 392 6.33 -27.45 -13.36
N GLU A 393 6.05 -28.18 -14.46
CA GLU A 393 6.04 -29.65 -14.53
C GLU A 393 7.21 -30.20 -15.32
N ASP A 394 8.02 -29.37 -15.98
CA ASP A 394 9.19 -29.81 -16.73
C ASP A 394 10.37 -30.09 -15.79
N GLU A 395 10.74 -31.36 -15.63
CA GLU A 395 11.84 -31.77 -14.75
C GLU A 395 13.18 -31.14 -15.11
N THR A 396 13.36 -30.65 -16.33
CA THR A 396 14.62 -29.99 -16.76
C THR A 396 14.82 -28.63 -16.07
N TRP A 397 13.75 -28.05 -15.50
CA TRP A 397 13.78 -26.80 -14.72
C TRP A 397 13.89 -27.02 -13.21
N ARG A 398 13.76 -28.25 -12.72
CA ARG A 398 13.75 -28.57 -11.28
C ARG A 398 14.94 -27.98 -10.53
N ASP A 399 16.12 -28.07 -11.09
CA ASP A 399 17.33 -27.52 -10.43
C ASP A 399 17.26 -26.00 -10.29
N ALA A 400 16.65 -25.30 -11.26
CA ALA A 400 16.46 -23.85 -11.18
C ALA A 400 15.48 -23.45 -10.06
N TYR A 401 14.39 -24.22 -9.87
CA TYR A 401 13.46 -24.05 -8.75
C TYR A 401 14.15 -24.29 -7.40
N LEU A 402 14.90 -25.39 -7.30
CA LEU A 402 15.64 -25.74 -6.08
C LEU A 402 16.75 -24.73 -5.76
N ASP A 403 17.47 -24.19 -6.75
CA ASP A 403 18.52 -23.17 -6.56
C ASP A 403 17.92 -21.92 -5.85
N ARG A 404 16.73 -21.49 -6.25
CA ARG A 404 16.04 -20.35 -5.62
C ARG A 404 15.66 -20.63 -4.17
N ALA A 405 15.00 -21.75 -3.88
CA ALA A 405 14.65 -22.16 -2.53
C ALA A 405 15.90 -22.33 -1.64
N GLN A 406 16.93 -22.97 -2.18
CA GLN A 406 18.18 -23.24 -1.46
C GLN A 406 18.88 -21.94 -1.04
N ARG A 407 18.98 -20.98 -1.95
CA ARG A 407 19.65 -19.69 -1.71
C ARG A 407 18.86 -18.82 -0.75
N THR A 408 17.53 -18.77 -0.87
CA THR A 408 16.64 -18.03 0.05
C THR A 408 16.77 -18.57 1.46
N VAL A 409 16.52 -19.85 1.66
CA VAL A 409 16.56 -20.48 3.00
C VAL A 409 17.96 -20.41 3.60
N ALA A 410 19.01 -20.68 2.83
CA ALA A 410 20.38 -20.63 3.33
C ALA A 410 20.73 -19.23 3.85
N ARG A 411 20.36 -18.18 3.11
CA ARG A 411 20.66 -16.78 3.48
C ARG A 411 19.93 -16.34 4.75
N ASP A 412 18.60 -16.61 4.84
CA ASP A 412 17.72 -15.92 5.78
C ASP A 412 17.27 -16.76 6.99
N ARG A 413 17.61 -18.04 7.03
CA ARG A 413 17.18 -18.99 8.08
C ARG A 413 17.52 -18.57 9.51
N ASN A 414 18.54 -17.73 9.74
CA ASN A 414 18.96 -17.30 11.06
C ASN A 414 18.08 -16.14 11.62
N HIS A 415 17.24 -15.51 10.79
CA HIS A 415 16.41 -14.39 11.19
C HIS A 415 15.18 -14.83 11.99
N ALA A 416 14.98 -14.21 13.15
CA ALA A 416 13.82 -14.48 14.00
C ALA A 416 12.51 -14.00 13.39
N CYS A 417 12.55 -12.91 12.63
CA CYS A 417 11.39 -12.30 11.98
C CYS A 417 10.77 -13.19 10.90
N VAL A 418 11.53 -14.04 10.21
CA VAL A 418 11.00 -14.98 9.24
C VAL A 418 10.21 -16.06 9.98
N VAL A 419 8.88 -16.00 9.86
CA VAL A 419 7.94 -16.93 10.52
C VAL A 419 7.34 -17.94 9.57
N MET A 420 7.52 -17.73 8.26
CA MET A 420 6.96 -18.55 7.19
C MET A 420 7.82 -18.43 5.95
N TRP A 421 8.04 -19.53 5.25
CA TRP A 421 8.63 -19.56 3.91
C TRP A 421 7.53 -19.58 2.86
N SER A 422 7.72 -18.88 1.75
CA SER A 422 6.84 -18.92 0.59
C SER A 422 7.60 -19.40 -0.66
N LEU A 423 6.97 -20.27 -1.44
CA LEU A 423 7.63 -20.91 -2.58
C LEU A 423 7.76 -19.98 -3.79
N GLY A 424 6.98 -18.92 -3.85
CA GLY A 424 6.90 -17.98 -4.96
C GLY A 424 5.51 -17.42 -5.14
N ASN A 425 5.27 -16.78 -6.29
CA ASN A 425 4.01 -16.16 -6.65
C ASN A 425 3.43 -16.79 -7.93
N GLU A 426 2.25 -16.51 -8.31
CA GLU A 426 1.41 -16.79 -9.50
C GLU A 426 2.07 -17.64 -10.60
N SER A 427 2.12 -18.95 -10.40
CA SER A 427 2.93 -19.86 -11.23
C SER A 427 2.35 -21.26 -11.38
N TYR A 428 1.06 -21.48 -11.17
CA TYR A 428 0.51 -22.82 -11.05
C TYR A 428 1.12 -23.66 -9.91
N TRP A 429 0.68 -24.89 -9.82
CA TRP A 429 1.13 -25.88 -8.85
C TRP A 429 1.55 -27.17 -9.54
N GLY A 430 2.76 -27.66 -9.28
CA GLY A 430 3.26 -28.87 -9.93
C GLY A 430 4.53 -29.45 -9.32
N SER A 431 5.14 -30.38 -10.03
CA SER A 431 6.23 -31.24 -9.52
C SER A 431 7.46 -30.47 -9.04
N ASN A 432 7.78 -29.33 -9.65
CA ASN A 432 8.95 -28.54 -9.26
C ASN A 432 8.70 -27.80 -7.93
N PHE A 433 7.47 -27.28 -7.69
CA PHE A 433 7.07 -26.75 -6.38
C PHE A 433 7.02 -27.84 -5.30
N PHE A 434 6.61 -29.07 -5.64
CA PHE A 434 6.68 -30.19 -4.70
C PHE A 434 8.12 -30.43 -4.22
N ALA A 435 9.08 -30.38 -5.16
CA ALA A 435 10.48 -30.54 -4.84
C ALA A 435 11.00 -29.39 -3.93
N MET A 436 10.60 -28.14 -4.20
CA MET A 436 10.94 -26.99 -3.33
C MET A 436 10.39 -27.17 -1.93
N TYR A 437 9.10 -27.53 -1.80
CA TYR A 437 8.46 -27.78 -0.51
C TYR A 437 9.23 -28.84 0.30
N ASP A 438 9.50 -30.01 -0.30
CA ASP A 438 10.22 -31.09 0.34
C ASP A 438 11.65 -30.69 0.76
N PHE A 439 12.32 -29.89 -0.08
CA PHE A 439 13.63 -29.34 0.22
C PHE A 439 13.59 -28.38 1.43
N ILE A 440 12.67 -27.39 1.43
CA ILE A 440 12.58 -26.41 2.51
C ILE A 440 12.31 -27.09 3.85
N HIS A 441 11.37 -28.05 3.88
CA HIS A 441 11.08 -28.82 5.09
C HIS A 441 12.24 -29.65 5.60
N ALA A 442 13.09 -30.15 4.70
CA ALA A 442 14.30 -30.88 5.07
C ALA A 442 15.38 -29.96 5.67
N GLU A 443 15.53 -28.75 5.13
CA GLU A 443 16.51 -27.76 5.56
C GLU A 443 16.07 -26.98 6.81
N ASP A 444 14.78 -26.62 6.88
CA ASP A 444 14.21 -25.89 8.03
C ASP A 444 12.84 -26.45 8.44
N PRO A 445 12.81 -27.42 9.34
CA PRO A 445 11.58 -27.97 9.88
C PRO A 445 10.89 -27.07 10.94
N THR A 446 11.42 -25.88 11.21
CA THR A 446 10.94 -24.99 12.29
C THR A 446 9.92 -23.95 11.84
N ARG A 447 9.72 -23.81 10.52
CA ARG A 447 8.80 -22.84 9.92
C ARG A 447 7.85 -23.52 8.95
N PRO A 448 6.56 -23.12 8.92
CA PRO A 448 5.64 -23.60 7.90
C PRO A 448 5.99 -23.05 6.51
N VAL A 449 5.52 -23.75 5.50
CA VAL A 449 5.67 -23.36 4.09
C VAL A 449 4.30 -22.98 3.53
N HIS A 450 4.28 -21.86 2.83
CA HIS A 450 3.14 -21.26 2.14
C HIS A 450 3.36 -21.27 0.63
N TYR A 451 2.30 -21.33 -0.13
CA TYR A 451 2.25 -21.02 -1.56
C TYR A 451 0.79 -20.82 -2.01
N GLU A 452 0.51 -19.70 -2.68
CA GLU A 452 -0.84 -19.38 -3.16
C GLU A 452 -1.32 -20.36 -4.23
N GLY A 453 -0.45 -20.74 -5.17
CA GLY A 453 -0.79 -21.63 -6.29
C GLY A 453 -1.25 -23.03 -5.86
N ASP A 454 -1.00 -23.49 -4.63
CA ASP A 454 -1.57 -24.73 -4.08
C ASP A 454 -3.04 -24.53 -3.64
N ARG A 455 -3.87 -24.13 -4.58
CA ARG A 455 -5.32 -23.83 -4.36
C ARG A 455 -6.10 -25.05 -3.85
N MET A 456 -5.63 -26.26 -4.07
CA MET A 456 -6.22 -27.50 -3.58
C MET A 456 -5.72 -27.89 -2.19
N SER A 457 -4.71 -27.21 -1.69
CA SER A 457 -4.07 -27.46 -0.38
C SER A 457 -3.52 -28.89 -0.23
N ASP A 458 -2.92 -29.40 -1.28
CA ASP A 458 -2.41 -30.77 -1.33
C ASP A 458 -1.16 -30.93 -0.46
N LYS A 459 -0.29 -29.93 -0.42
CA LYS A 459 1.03 -30.06 0.22
C LYS A 459 1.35 -28.98 1.25
N VAL A 460 1.19 -27.68 0.91
CA VAL A 460 1.59 -26.56 1.78
C VAL A 460 0.94 -26.61 3.16
N ASP A 461 1.64 -26.07 4.17
CA ASP A 461 1.18 -26.08 5.55
C ASP A 461 0.11 -25.01 5.83
N VAL A 462 0.21 -23.88 5.14
CA VAL A 462 -0.68 -22.74 5.25
C VAL A 462 -1.33 -22.49 3.90
N THR A 463 -2.66 -22.52 3.88
CA THR A 463 -3.43 -22.23 2.67
C THR A 463 -3.54 -20.73 2.43
N SER A 464 -3.74 -20.32 1.18
CA SER A 464 -3.84 -18.90 0.82
C SER A 464 -4.87 -18.64 -0.27
N THR A 465 -5.30 -17.39 -0.33
CA THR A 465 -6.06 -16.83 -1.48
C THR A 465 -5.67 -15.38 -1.70
N MET A 466 -5.82 -14.93 -2.94
CA MET A 466 -5.76 -13.53 -3.32
C MET A 466 -7.16 -12.97 -3.55
N TYR A 467 -7.39 -11.74 -3.11
CA TYR A 467 -8.60 -10.94 -3.40
C TYR A 467 -9.94 -11.65 -3.20
N GLY A 468 -10.04 -12.49 -2.16
CA GLY A 468 -11.28 -13.21 -1.84
C GLY A 468 -12.43 -12.26 -1.53
N THR A 469 -13.65 -12.59 -2.00
CA THR A 469 -14.85 -11.84 -1.59
C THR A 469 -15.17 -12.11 -0.12
N ILE A 470 -15.77 -11.14 0.59
CA ILE A 470 -16.20 -11.33 2.00
C ILE A 470 -17.10 -12.55 2.14
N GLY A 471 -18.02 -12.80 1.18
CA GLY A 471 -18.86 -14.00 1.16
C GLY A 471 -18.04 -15.29 1.04
N GLY A 472 -17.06 -15.32 0.16
CA GLY A 472 -16.14 -16.45 -0.01
C GLY A 472 -15.29 -16.71 1.23
N LEU A 473 -14.85 -15.63 1.93
CA LEU A 473 -14.11 -15.75 3.18
C LEU A 473 -14.97 -16.36 4.32
N TYR A 474 -16.25 -16.02 4.40
CA TYR A 474 -17.17 -16.68 5.34
C TYR A 474 -17.36 -18.17 5.02
N GLU A 475 -17.42 -18.56 3.74
CA GLU A 475 -17.50 -19.96 3.35
C GLU A 475 -16.20 -20.71 3.68
N LEU A 476 -15.07 -20.06 3.43
CA LEU A 476 -13.74 -20.58 3.75
C LEU A 476 -13.56 -20.81 5.26
N ASP A 477 -13.96 -19.86 6.10
CA ASP A 477 -13.90 -19.99 7.56
C ASP A 477 -14.73 -21.17 8.10
N ARG A 478 -15.85 -21.47 7.45
CA ARG A 478 -16.72 -22.61 7.78
C ARG A 478 -16.25 -23.93 7.17
N SER A 479 -15.29 -23.92 6.26
CA SER A 479 -14.81 -25.13 5.63
C SER A 479 -14.02 -26.00 6.61
N ILE A 480 -14.13 -27.32 6.48
CA ILE A 480 -13.38 -28.28 7.29
C ILE A 480 -11.98 -28.45 6.67
N SER A 481 -11.07 -27.57 7.04
CA SER A 481 -9.64 -27.71 6.72
C SER A 481 -8.85 -27.75 8.03
N GLY A 482 -7.90 -28.65 8.13
CA GLY A 482 -6.97 -28.74 9.26
C GLY A 482 -5.79 -27.76 9.16
N LYS A 483 -5.81 -26.82 8.19
CA LYS A 483 -4.70 -25.87 7.94
C LYS A 483 -5.14 -24.44 8.23
N PRO A 484 -4.27 -23.58 8.77
CA PRO A 484 -4.49 -22.14 8.85
C PRO A 484 -4.57 -21.53 7.44
N HIS A 485 -5.15 -20.34 7.35
CA HIS A 485 -5.31 -19.62 6.08
C HIS A 485 -4.81 -18.19 6.20
N ILE A 486 -4.22 -17.66 5.12
CA ILE A 486 -3.89 -16.25 4.98
C ILE A 486 -4.46 -15.69 3.68
N LEU A 487 -4.68 -14.39 3.64
CA LEU A 487 -4.83 -13.67 2.38
C LEU A 487 -3.47 -13.06 2.07
N CYS A 488 -2.69 -13.71 1.22
CA CYS A 488 -1.38 -13.19 0.84
C CYS A 488 -1.51 -11.86 0.09
N GLU A 489 -2.66 -11.62 -0.55
CA GLU A 489 -3.05 -10.34 -1.13
C GLU A 489 -4.53 -10.07 -0.90
N PHE A 490 -4.86 -8.83 -0.52
CA PHE A 490 -6.24 -8.37 -0.43
C PHE A 490 -6.30 -6.86 -0.55
N CYS A 491 -7.48 -6.32 -0.88
CA CYS A 491 -7.72 -4.89 -0.93
C CYS A 491 -6.66 -4.15 -1.78
N HIS A 492 -6.66 -4.42 -3.08
CA HIS A 492 -5.77 -3.77 -4.05
C HIS A 492 -5.86 -2.24 -3.95
N ALA A 493 -4.74 -1.58 -3.60
CA ALA A 493 -4.74 -0.17 -3.18
C ALA A 493 -4.55 0.83 -4.33
N MET A 494 -4.89 0.43 -5.54
CA MET A 494 -4.70 1.24 -6.74
C MET A 494 -5.53 2.53 -6.70
N GLY A 495 -4.86 3.67 -6.79
CA GLY A 495 -5.46 4.98 -6.84
C GLY A 495 -6.28 5.35 -5.60
N ASN A 496 -7.48 5.93 -5.79
CA ASN A 496 -8.39 6.25 -4.69
C ASN A 496 -9.12 4.97 -4.24
N GLY A 497 -8.62 4.41 -3.19
CA GLY A 497 -9.06 3.14 -2.60
C GLY A 497 -8.06 2.60 -1.58
N PRO A 498 -8.23 1.33 -1.19
CA PRO A 498 -9.45 0.54 -1.36
C PRO A 498 -10.55 0.89 -0.36
N GLY A 499 -11.79 0.54 -0.72
CA GLY A 499 -12.92 0.57 0.21
C GLY A 499 -13.10 -0.73 0.97
N SER A 500 -13.98 -0.70 1.99
CA SER A 500 -14.41 -1.87 2.76
C SER A 500 -13.34 -2.54 3.65
N PHE A 501 -12.29 -1.82 4.03
CA PHE A 501 -11.31 -2.35 4.99
C PHE A 501 -11.95 -2.79 6.31
N GLU A 502 -12.93 -2.05 6.82
CA GLU A 502 -13.60 -2.37 8.09
C GLU A 502 -14.27 -3.75 8.00
N GLU A 503 -15.07 -4.00 6.97
CA GLU A 503 -15.79 -5.26 6.79
C GLU A 503 -14.83 -6.45 6.60
N TYR A 504 -13.76 -6.26 5.84
CA TYR A 504 -12.74 -7.29 5.65
C TYR A 504 -12.01 -7.61 6.95
N VAL A 505 -11.48 -6.59 7.63
CA VAL A 505 -10.69 -6.78 8.86
C VAL A 505 -11.56 -7.35 9.99
N GLU A 506 -12.79 -6.86 10.19
CA GLU A 506 -13.68 -7.41 11.18
C GLU A 506 -13.99 -8.90 10.94
N MET A 507 -14.24 -9.28 9.70
CA MET A 507 -14.47 -10.66 9.33
C MET A 507 -13.24 -11.53 9.61
N MET A 508 -12.04 -11.07 9.22
CA MET A 508 -10.80 -11.82 9.38
C MET A 508 -10.36 -11.94 10.83
N GLU A 509 -10.48 -10.86 11.62
CA GLU A 509 -10.18 -10.90 13.06
C GLU A 509 -11.15 -11.84 13.84
N ALA A 510 -12.41 -11.92 13.42
CA ALA A 510 -13.39 -12.83 14.01
C ALA A 510 -13.24 -14.29 13.54
N SER A 511 -12.49 -14.56 12.48
CA SER A 511 -12.28 -15.90 11.94
C SER A 511 -11.44 -16.75 12.86
N ASN A 512 -11.77 -18.04 12.97
CA ASN A 512 -10.92 -19.00 13.68
C ASN A 512 -9.77 -19.54 12.82
N ARG A 513 -9.86 -19.39 11.51
CA ARG A 513 -8.95 -19.99 10.55
C ARG A 513 -8.01 -18.98 9.89
N ILE A 514 -8.52 -17.77 9.56
CA ILE A 514 -7.71 -16.74 8.92
C ILE A 514 -6.78 -16.13 9.97
N GLN A 515 -5.46 -16.14 9.66
CA GLN A 515 -4.43 -15.72 10.60
C GLN A 515 -3.38 -14.79 9.99
N GLY A 516 -3.68 -14.26 8.83
CA GLY A 516 -2.87 -13.24 8.16
C GLY A 516 -3.58 -12.65 6.97
N TYR A 517 -3.31 -11.39 6.73
CA TYR A 517 -3.80 -10.66 5.57
C TYR A 517 -2.81 -9.55 5.21
N PHE A 518 -2.53 -9.40 3.91
CA PHE A 518 -1.50 -8.51 3.40
C PHE A 518 -2.08 -7.65 2.30
N VAL A 519 -2.12 -6.32 2.52
CA VAL A 519 -2.61 -5.39 1.49
C VAL A 519 -1.67 -5.40 0.30
N TRP A 520 -2.17 -5.43 -0.89
CA TRP A 520 -1.45 -5.15 -2.11
C TRP A 520 -1.62 -3.68 -2.47
N GLU A 521 -0.60 -2.82 -2.43
CA GLU A 521 0.68 -3.07 -1.79
C GLU A 521 1.17 -1.85 -0.97
N TRP A 522 2.46 -1.80 -0.65
CA TRP A 522 3.01 -0.78 0.23
C TRP A 522 3.13 0.60 -0.42
N ARG A 523 3.62 0.67 -1.69
CA ARG A 523 3.96 1.94 -2.36
C ARG A 523 3.73 1.88 -3.85
N ASP A 524 3.26 2.98 -4.43
CA ASP A 524 3.24 3.21 -5.88
C ASP A 524 4.65 3.16 -6.49
N HIS A 525 4.76 2.59 -7.68
CA HIS A 525 6.04 2.44 -8.39
C HIS A 525 6.21 3.46 -9.54
N GLY A 526 5.79 4.68 -9.34
CA GLY A 526 5.95 5.76 -10.32
C GLY A 526 7.40 6.23 -10.45
N VAL A 527 7.82 6.48 -11.67
CA VAL A 527 9.17 7.00 -11.98
C VAL A 527 9.19 8.50 -11.86
N ARG A 528 9.94 9.01 -10.89
CA ARG A 528 10.05 10.46 -10.65
C ARG A 528 10.55 11.20 -11.90
N THR A 529 9.76 12.14 -12.35
CA THR A 529 10.02 12.95 -13.54
C THR A 529 9.86 14.44 -13.21
N VAL A 530 10.65 15.27 -13.83
CA VAL A 530 10.61 16.73 -13.65
C VAL A 530 10.35 17.38 -15.00
N ARG A 531 9.34 18.21 -15.11
CA ARG A 531 9.03 19.01 -16.32
C ARG A 531 9.97 20.18 -16.46
N GLU A 532 9.99 20.81 -17.62
CA GLU A 532 10.81 22.00 -17.91
C GLU A 532 10.52 23.18 -16.97
N ASP A 533 9.30 23.29 -16.47
CA ASP A 533 8.88 24.31 -15.51
C ASP A 533 9.23 23.98 -14.05
N GLY A 534 9.83 22.81 -13.79
CA GLY A 534 10.22 22.34 -12.47
C GLY A 534 9.15 21.50 -11.76
N THR A 535 7.97 21.30 -12.35
CA THR A 535 6.90 20.46 -11.78
C THR A 535 7.36 19.02 -11.67
N VAL A 536 7.25 18.44 -10.48
CA VAL A 536 7.53 17.02 -10.22
C VAL A 536 6.25 16.22 -10.40
N TYR A 537 6.35 15.10 -11.09
CA TYR A 537 5.28 14.12 -11.23
C TYR A 537 5.88 12.71 -11.38
N TYR A 538 5.06 11.68 -11.32
CA TYR A 538 5.49 10.29 -11.36
C TYR A 538 4.85 9.59 -12.55
N ARG A 539 5.71 9.05 -13.44
CA ARG A 539 5.27 8.36 -14.65
C ARG A 539 5.00 6.90 -14.36
N HIS A 540 3.91 6.40 -14.87
CA HIS A 540 3.55 4.98 -14.83
C HIS A 540 3.98 4.23 -16.12
N GLY A 541 3.79 2.91 -16.14
CA GLY A 541 4.24 2.02 -17.22
C GLY A 541 3.80 2.40 -18.63
N GLY A 542 2.61 2.98 -18.79
CA GLY A 542 2.04 3.38 -20.09
C GLY A 542 2.71 4.58 -20.77
N GLU A 543 3.66 5.25 -20.12
CA GLU A 543 4.16 6.56 -20.56
C GLU A 543 5.56 6.53 -21.17
N PHE A 544 6.14 5.37 -21.41
CA PHE A 544 7.51 5.23 -21.92
C PHE A 544 7.59 4.87 -23.40
N GLY A 545 6.47 4.92 -24.13
CA GLY A 545 6.42 4.74 -25.57
C GLY A 545 6.66 3.30 -26.02
N THR A 546 6.41 2.33 -25.14
CA THR A 546 6.42 0.90 -25.48
C THR A 546 5.10 0.50 -26.13
N ASP A 547 5.14 -0.33 -27.17
CA ASP A 547 3.92 -0.83 -27.87
C ASP A 547 3.09 -1.78 -26.98
N TYR A 548 3.71 -2.26 -25.89
CA TYR A 548 3.19 -3.25 -24.98
C TYR A 548 3.60 -2.91 -23.54
N ASN A 549 2.62 -2.77 -22.65
CA ASN A 549 2.83 -2.43 -21.24
C ASN A 549 1.50 -2.60 -20.45
N SER A 550 1.57 -2.68 -19.14
CA SER A 550 0.41 -2.81 -18.26
C SER A 550 -0.10 -1.45 -17.70
N GLY A 551 0.24 -0.35 -18.37
CA GLY A 551 -0.31 0.97 -18.05
C GLY A 551 0.06 1.49 -16.66
N ASN A 552 -0.95 1.92 -15.89
CA ASN A 552 -0.78 2.44 -14.53
C ASN A 552 -0.96 1.37 -13.44
N PHE A 553 -0.90 0.09 -13.77
CA PHE A 553 -1.07 -0.99 -12.78
C PHE A 553 0.01 -0.97 -11.68
N CYS A 554 1.18 -0.40 -11.96
CA CYS A 554 2.25 -0.15 -10.99
C CYS A 554 1.95 0.99 -9.98
N MET A 555 0.74 1.57 -9.99
CA MET A 555 0.33 2.67 -9.11
C MET A 555 -0.75 2.16 -8.13
N ASP A 556 -0.39 1.19 -7.30
CA ASP A 556 -1.28 0.39 -6.48
C ASP A 556 -0.89 0.35 -5.00
N GLY A 557 -0.17 1.38 -4.55
CA GLY A 557 0.36 1.52 -3.21
C GLY A 557 -0.56 2.20 -2.20
N LEU A 558 -0.45 1.76 -0.93
CA LEU A 558 -0.97 2.52 0.23
C LEU A 558 -0.23 3.85 0.42
N LEU A 559 0.98 3.96 -0.09
CA LEU A 559 1.73 5.20 -0.17
C LEU A 559 1.87 5.61 -1.63
N ALA A 560 1.79 6.91 -1.90
CA ALA A 560 2.23 7.45 -3.18
C ALA A 560 3.73 7.19 -3.42
N SER A 561 4.21 7.35 -4.65
CA SER A 561 5.61 7.07 -5.02
C SER A 561 6.63 7.86 -4.17
N ASP A 562 6.28 9.05 -3.69
CA ASP A 562 7.12 9.88 -2.81
C ASP A 562 7.04 9.49 -1.32
N SER A 563 6.35 8.42 -0.99
CA SER A 563 6.07 7.93 0.37
C SER A 563 5.02 8.73 1.14
N THR A 564 4.24 9.59 0.49
CA THR A 564 3.10 10.25 1.11
C THR A 564 1.97 9.23 1.37
N PRO A 565 1.52 9.07 2.65
CA PRO A 565 0.42 8.16 2.95
C PRO A 565 -0.89 8.60 2.30
N THR A 566 -1.55 7.69 1.61
CA THR A 566 -2.86 7.92 0.98
C THR A 566 -3.99 7.86 2.04
N PRO A 567 -5.21 8.31 1.72
CA PRO A 567 -6.38 8.06 2.56
C PRO A 567 -6.61 6.58 2.86
N GLY A 568 -6.35 5.70 1.90
CA GLY A 568 -6.42 4.23 2.06
C GLY A 568 -5.46 3.71 3.12
N PHE A 569 -4.26 4.26 3.21
CA PHE A 569 -3.31 3.93 4.28
C PHE A 569 -3.89 4.20 5.67
N TYR A 570 -4.49 5.37 5.88
CA TYR A 570 -5.09 5.71 7.18
C TYR A 570 -6.32 4.86 7.49
N ALA A 571 -7.09 4.46 6.47
CA ALA A 571 -8.21 3.55 6.62
C ALA A 571 -7.75 2.16 7.09
N TYR A 572 -6.70 1.61 6.48
CA TYR A 572 -6.09 0.35 6.91
C TYR A 572 -5.52 0.45 8.33
N ALA A 573 -4.71 1.48 8.60
CA ALA A 573 -4.13 1.71 9.92
C ALA A 573 -5.19 1.79 11.03
N LYS A 574 -6.34 2.41 10.75
CA LYS A 574 -7.48 2.48 11.67
C LYS A 574 -8.12 1.11 11.92
N ALA A 575 -8.29 0.32 10.87
CA ALA A 575 -8.95 -0.99 10.98
C ALA A 575 -8.15 -1.98 11.85
N ILE A 576 -6.80 -1.86 11.86
CA ILE A 576 -5.88 -2.76 12.59
C ILE A 576 -5.40 -2.21 13.95
N GLU A 577 -5.98 -1.13 14.46
CA GLU A 577 -5.59 -0.57 15.76
C GLU A 577 -5.59 -1.64 16.87
N PRO A 578 -4.52 -1.76 17.70
CA PRO A 578 -4.44 -2.79 18.73
C PRO A 578 -5.38 -2.56 19.91
N ALA A 579 -5.72 -1.30 20.24
CA ALA A 579 -6.78 -0.99 21.19
C ALA A 579 -8.08 -0.74 20.41
N HIS A 580 -8.76 -1.81 20.04
CA HIS A 580 -9.96 -1.75 19.22
C HIS A 580 -11.17 -1.26 20.02
N VAL A 581 -11.81 -0.20 19.54
CA VAL A 581 -12.97 0.42 20.20
C VAL A 581 -14.26 -0.06 19.57
N TYR A 582 -15.02 -0.87 20.29
CA TYR A 582 -16.35 -1.35 19.85
C TYR A 582 -17.47 -0.34 20.07
N ALA A 583 -17.36 0.45 21.13
CA ALA A 583 -18.36 1.46 21.46
C ALA A 583 -17.76 2.58 22.29
N LEU A 584 -18.19 3.80 22.00
CA LEU A 584 -17.92 4.98 22.81
C LEU A 584 -19.24 5.67 23.13
N THR A 585 -19.46 6.03 24.39
CA THR A 585 -20.60 6.80 24.87
C THR A 585 -20.13 8.01 25.66
N GLY A 586 -21.03 8.90 26.05
CA GLY A 586 -20.69 10.00 26.95
C GLY A 586 -20.16 9.59 28.32
N SER A 587 -20.26 8.32 28.71
CA SER A 587 -19.88 7.86 30.06
C SER A 587 -18.91 6.68 30.11
N SER A 588 -18.67 6.03 29.00
CA SER A 588 -17.82 4.83 28.94
C SER A 588 -17.30 4.51 27.52
N ILE A 589 -16.24 3.73 27.49
CA ILE A 589 -15.68 3.13 26.26
C ILE A 589 -15.59 1.61 26.43
N ASP A 590 -15.96 0.85 25.40
CA ASP A 590 -15.77 -0.60 25.32
C ASP A 590 -14.60 -0.88 24.40
N VAL A 591 -13.50 -1.39 24.96
CA VAL A 591 -12.22 -1.54 24.28
C VAL A 591 -11.68 -2.96 24.45
N GLU A 592 -11.09 -3.50 23.39
CA GLU A 592 -10.38 -4.77 23.37
C GLU A 592 -8.89 -4.56 23.08
N ASN A 593 -8.04 -5.32 23.78
CA ASN A 593 -6.62 -5.43 23.46
C ASN A 593 -6.39 -6.55 22.44
N ARG A 594 -6.10 -6.20 21.19
CA ARG A 594 -5.81 -7.14 20.07
C ARG A 594 -4.36 -7.59 20.00
N PHE A 595 -3.48 -7.21 20.97
CA PHE A 595 -2.16 -7.80 21.09
C PHE A 595 -2.24 -9.25 21.59
N ALA A 596 -1.25 -10.06 21.19
CA ALA A 596 -1.11 -11.43 21.67
C ALA A 596 -0.21 -11.54 22.93
N PHE A 597 0.74 -10.61 23.11
CA PHE A 597 1.78 -10.66 24.15
C PHE A 597 1.81 -9.43 25.04
N ARG A 598 1.50 -8.25 24.50
CA ARG A 598 1.64 -6.97 25.21
C ARG A 598 0.33 -6.58 25.91
N THR A 599 0.42 -6.27 27.21
CA THR A 599 -0.66 -5.62 27.96
C THR A 599 -0.74 -4.14 27.55
N ILE A 600 -1.94 -3.61 27.36
CA ILE A 600 -2.16 -2.18 27.18
C ILE A 600 -2.47 -1.57 28.55
N GLU A 601 -1.61 -0.68 29.01
CA GLU A 601 -1.76 0.07 30.26
C GLU A 601 -1.33 1.53 30.01
N GLY A 602 -2.14 2.49 30.44
CA GLY A 602 -1.82 3.88 30.18
C GLY A 602 -2.98 4.83 30.41
N GLU A 603 -3.34 5.61 29.41
CA GLU A 603 -4.38 6.63 29.53
C GLU A 603 -5.34 6.67 28.35
N ILE A 604 -6.58 7.08 28.63
CA ILE A 604 -7.59 7.42 27.64
C ILE A 604 -7.77 8.93 27.70
N ARG A 605 -7.45 9.62 26.62
CA ARG A 605 -7.65 11.05 26.46
C ARG A 605 -9.01 11.29 25.82
N LEU A 606 -9.93 11.89 26.56
CA LEU A 606 -11.26 12.25 26.12
C LEU A 606 -11.29 13.69 25.69
N ILE A 607 -11.77 13.96 24.48
CA ILE A 607 -11.80 15.28 23.85
C ILE A 607 -13.24 15.58 23.46
N LEU A 608 -13.89 16.46 24.19
CA LEU A 608 -15.22 16.97 23.90
C LEU A 608 -15.13 18.17 22.97
N ARG A 609 -15.89 18.15 21.88
CA ARG A 609 -15.97 19.28 20.93
C ARG A 609 -17.40 19.74 20.75
N VAL A 610 -17.53 21.01 20.46
CA VAL A 610 -18.82 21.64 20.08
C VAL A 610 -18.57 22.39 18.78
N ASN A 611 -19.27 22.02 17.72
CA ASN A 611 -19.06 22.54 16.36
C ASN A 611 -17.57 22.53 15.95
N GLY A 612 -16.87 21.44 16.24
CA GLY A 612 -15.45 21.25 15.91
C GLY A 612 -14.45 21.85 16.91
N GLU A 613 -14.87 22.80 17.74
CA GLU A 613 -14.02 23.46 18.74
C GLU A 613 -13.86 22.60 20.00
N VAL A 614 -12.64 22.41 20.47
CA VAL A 614 -12.35 21.68 21.70
C VAL A 614 -12.88 22.50 22.90
N ARG A 615 -13.85 21.94 23.62
CA ARG A 615 -14.41 22.52 24.84
C ARG A 615 -13.76 21.97 26.10
N GLU A 616 -13.46 20.70 26.11
CA GLU A 616 -12.89 20.01 27.26
C GLU A 616 -11.97 18.88 26.82
N THR A 617 -10.88 18.71 27.57
CA THR A 617 -10.02 17.55 27.45
C THR A 617 -9.83 16.93 28.84
N LYS A 618 -10.05 15.63 28.96
CA LYS A 618 -9.90 14.89 30.20
C LYS A 618 -9.10 13.63 29.98
N THR A 619 -8.31 13.24 30.97
CA THR A 619 -7.56 11.99 30.94
C THR A 619 -8.13 11.04 31.97
N VAL A 620 -8.39 9.80 31.56
CA VAL A 620 -8.82 8.68 32.40
C VAL A 620 -7.76 7.63 32.38
N LEU A 621 -7.40 7.08 33.55
CA LEU A 621 -6.44 5.98 33.63
C LEU A 621 -7.02 4.71 33.01
N LEU A 622 -6.30 4.10 32.09
CA LEU A 622 -6.57 2.75 31.61
C LEU A 622 -5.75 1.76 32.44
N ALA A 623 -6.45 1.06 33.35
CA ALA A 623 -5.85 -0.03 34.11
C ALA A 623 -5.43 -1.16 33.15
N PRO A 624 -4.41 -1.99 33.51
CA PRO A 624 -3.90 -3.04 32.67
C PRO A 624 -4.99 -3.85 31.99
N LEU A 625 -4.96 -3.88 30.67
CA LEU A 625 -5.85 -4.64 29.80
C LEU A 625 -5.02 -5.77 29.18
N ALA A 626 -5.25 -7.00 29.63
CA ALA A 626 -4.46 -8.15 29.20
C ALA A 626 -4.68 -8.46 27.69
N PRO A 627 -3.74 -9.17 27.05
CA PRO A 627 -3.92 -9.63 25.67
C PRO A 627 -5.23 -10.37 25.46
N GLY A 628 -6.01 -9.98 24.44
CA GLY A 628 -7.32 -10.54 24.12
C GLY A 628 -8.43 -10.15 25.09
N GLU A 629 -8.15 -9.29 26.09
CA GLU A 629 -9.19 -8.84 27.03
C GLU A 629 -10.01 -7.72 26.41
N ARG A 630 -11.33 -7.83 26.54
CA ARG A 630 -12.30 -6.76 26.23
C ARG A 630 -12.95 -6.27 27.51
N ARG A 631 -13.02 -4.95 27.67
CA ARG A 631 -13.54 -4.33 28.90
C ARG A 631 -14.23 -2.99 28.61
N ALA A 632 -15.35 -2.76 29.32
CA ALA A 632 -15.97 -1.45 29.41
C ALA A 632 -15.27 -0.62 30.51
N VAL A 633 -14.75 0.56 30.15
CA VAL A 633 -14.09 1.50 31.07
C VAL A 633 -15.00 2.70 31.25
N ALA A 634 -15.46 2.92 32.48
CA ALA A 634 -16.28 4.08 32.84
C ALA A 634 -15.43 5.33 33.08
N PHE A 635 -15.93 6.49 32.68
CA PHE A 635 -15.22 7.77 32.80
C PHE A 635 -15.35 8.44 34.18
N GLY A 636 -16.23 7.91 35.04
CA GLY A 636 -16.54 8.47 36.35
C GLY A 636 -17.51 9.68 36.32
N GLU A 637 -17.86 10.17 35.15
CA GLU A 637 -18.84 11.19 34.88
C GLU A 637 -19.46 11.00 33.50
N THR A 638 -20.47 11.80 33.17
CA THR A 638 -21.14 11.73 31.87
C THR A 638 -20.92 13.04 31.14
N PHE A 639 -20.26 13.01 29.98
CA PHE A 639 -20.25 14.09 29.02
C PHE A 639 -21.65 14.23 28.43
N ALA A 640 -22.27 15.40 28.57
CA ALA A 640 -23.61 15.65 28.09
C ALA A 640 -23.61 16.73 27.01
N ALA A 641 -24.57 16.62 26.10
CA ALA A 641 -24.88 17.66 25.17
C ALA A 641 -25.57 18.81 25.93
N GLY A 642 -24.88 19.91 26.16
CA GLY A 642 -25.43 21.09 26.85
C GLY A 642 -26.01 22.16 25.92
N GLU A 643 -25.78 22.03 24.60
CA GLU A 643 -26.09 23.06 23.60
C GLU A 643 -26.80 22.41 22.38
N ASN A 644 -27.65 23.21 21.69
CA ASN A 644 -28.19 22.80 20.39
C ASN A 644 -27.15 23.00 19.29
N ALA A 645 -26.23 22.02 19.17
CA ALA A 645 -25.07 22.09 18.30
C ALA A 645 -24.61 20.68 17.96
N MET A 646 -23.67 20.54 17.02
CA MET A 646 -22.90 19.28 16.83
C MET A 646 -21.97 19.14 18.04
N VAL A 647 -22.22 18.12 18.88
CA VAL A 647 -21.39 17.79 20.04
C VAL A 647 -20.81 16.40 19.87
N THR A 648 -19.49 16.30 19.88
CA THR A 648 -18.77 15.05 19.64
C THR A 648 -17.81 14.75 20.78
N LEU A 649 -17.61 13.45 21.03
CA LEU A 649 -16.60 12.95 21.95
C LEU A 649 -15.62 12.06 21.18
N THR A 650 -14.34 12.34 21.33
CA THR A 650 -13.26 11.46 20.83
C THR A 650 -12.52 10.89 22.04
N ALA A 651 -12.22 9.59 21.99
CA ALA A 651 -11.36 8.90 22.94
C ALA A 651 -10.10 8.44 22.21
N GLU A 652 -8.93 8.90 22.64
CA GLU A 652 -7.63 8.43 22.16
C GLU A 652 -6.97 7.61 23.26
N ILE A 653 -6.56 6.38 22.93
CA ILE A 653 -5.95 5.44 23.88
C ILE A 653 -4.43 5.48 23.67
N TYR A 654 -3.69 5.73 24.76
CA TYR A 654 -2.24 5.79 24.75
C TYR A 654 -1.65 4.78 25.74
N ALA A 655 -0.59 4.08 25.30
CA ALA A 655 0.25 3.24 26.15
C ALA A 655 1.72 3.47 25.76
N ASP A 656 2.63 3.58 26.76
CA ASP A 656 4.07 3.85 26.57
C ASP A 656 4.35 5.11 25.70
N GLY A 657 3.42 6.08 25.68
CA GLY A 657 3.51 7.29 24.88
C GLY A 657 3.09 7.15 23.41
N GLU A 658 2.70 5.96 22.98
CA GLU A 658 2.19 5.66 21.64
C GLU A 658 0.67 5.58 21.62
N LYS A 659 0.05 6.04 20.54
CA LYS A 659 -1.39 5.92 20.33
C LYS A 659 -1.74 4.50 19.89
N MET A 660 -2.56 3.82 20.68
CA MET A 660 -2.95 2.42 20.48
C MET A 660 -4.30 2.27 19.80
N GLY A 661 -5.15 3.29 19.87
CA GLY A 661 -6.48 3.24 19.29
C GLY A 661 -7.27 4.51 19.47
N THR A 662 -8.33 4.63 18.71
CA THR A 662 -9.18 5.81 18.67
C THR A 662 -10.65 5.41 18.53
N GLY A 663 -11.55 6.06 19.28
CA GLY A 663 -13.00 5.98 19.08
C GLY A 663 -13.61 7.37 19.02
N SER A 664 -14.73 7.52 18.33
CA SER A 664 -15.52 8.74 18.33
C SER A 664 -17.01 8.44 18.38
N CYS A 665 -17.77 9.36 18.96
CA CYS A 665 -19.23 9.31 18.93
C CYS A 665 -19.83 10.70 18.89
N VAL A 666 -21.03 10.79 18.32
CA VAL A 666 -21.87 11.99 18.36
C VAL A 666 -22.73 11.93 19.63
N LEU A 667 -22.63 12.96 20.48
CA LEU A 667 -23.43 13.10 21.70
C LEU A 667 -24.70 13.88 21.45
N ALA A 668 -24.65 14.87 20.55
CA ALA A 668 -25.79 15.62 20.06
C ALA A 668 -25.54 16.17 18.66
N GLU A 669 -26.62 16.33 17.94
CA GLU A 669 -26.67 17.02 16.66
C GLU A 669 -27.48 18.31 16.81
N TYR A 670 -27.28 19.27 15.91
CA TYR A 670 -28.15 20.43 15.85
C TYR A 670 -29.59 19.99 15.51
N VAL A 671 -30.54 20.41 16.34
CA VAL A 671 -31.98 20.15 16.12
C VAL A 671 -32.58 21.41 15.46
N PRO A 672 -32.93 21.32 14.16
CA PRO A 672 -33.47 22.46 13.44
C PRO A 672 -34.83 22.89 14.01
N THR A 673 -35.07 24.19 13.98
CA THR A 673 -36.33 24.79 14.41
C THR A 673 -36.93 25.59 13.26
N ALA A 674 -38.15 25.23 12.87
CA ALA A 674 -38.83 25.93 11.78
C ALA A 674 -38.87 27.44 12.02
N CYS A 675 -38.48 28.23 11.03
CA CYS A 675 -38.37 29.68 11.10
C CYS A 675 -39.14 30.33 9.95
N ALA A 676 -40.19 31.12 10.24
CA ALA A 676 -40.96 31.81 9.21
C ALA A 676 -40.17 32.96 8.57
N ALA A 677 -40.12 33.03 7.26
CA ALA A 677 -39.53 34.16 6.55
C ALA A 677 -40.43 35.40 6.69
N GLN A 678 -39.81 36.54 7.01
CA GLN A 678 -40.49 37.82 7.04
C GLN A 678 -39.95 38.70 5.92
N GLY A 679 -40.82 39.39 5.19
CA GLY A 679 -40.45 40.29 4.13
C GLY A 679 -41.34 40.07 2.88
N SER A 680 -41.03 40.81 1.83
CA SER A 680 -41.78 40.78 0.59
C SER A 680 -40.90 40.39 -0.57
N LEU A 681 -41.43 39.54 -1.45
CA LEU A 681 -40.77 39.12 -2.69
C LEU A 681 -41.51 39.72 -3.88
N THR A 682 -40.78 40.01 -4.95
CA THR A 682 -41.36 40.36 -6.26
C THR A 682 -41.01 39.34 -7.28
N VAL A 683 -41.95 38.97 -8.11
CA VAL A 683 -41.75 37.97 -9.18
C VAL A 683 -41.87 38.67 -10.56
N ALA A 684 -40.89 38.42 -11.41
CA ALA A 684 -40.91 38.84 -12.82
C ALA A 684 -40.66 37.65 -13.75
N GLN A 685 -41.53 37.40 -14.70
CA GLN A 685 -41.40 36.31 -15.64
C GLN A 685 -41.14 36.82 -17.05
N THR A 686 -40.24 36.16 -17.74
CA THR A 686 -39.98 36.30 -19.19
C THR A 686 -40.19 34.95 -19.89
N ASP A 687 -40.08 34.93 -21.23
CA ASP A 687 -40.24 33.66 -21.99
C ASP A 687 -39.23 32.57 -21.62
N GLY A 688 -38.09 32.92 -21.04
CA GLY A 688 -37.00 32.00 -20.75
C GLY A 688 -36.61 31.90 -19.26
N ALA A 689 -37.13 32.75 -18.37
CA ALA A 689 -36.73 32.79 -16.97
C ALA A 689 -37.79 33.37 -16.03
N LEU A 690 -37.79 32.89 -14.79
CA LEU A 690 -38.52 33.43 -13.66
C LEU A 690 -37.52 34.06 -12.68
N ARG A 691 -37.65 35.40 -12.44
CA ARG A 691 -36.80 36.10 -11.46
C ARG A 691 -37.60 36.45 -10.22
N VAL A 692 -37.14 36.01 -9.08
CA VAL A 692 -37.67 36.36 -7.74
C VAL A 692 -36.66 37.27 -7.07
N SER A 693 -37.08 38.44 -6.63
CA SER A 693 -36.21 39.43 -6.00
C SER A 693 -36.72 39.80 -4.60
N GLY A 694 -35.81 39.80 -3.63
CA GLY A 694 -35.99 40.26 -2.26
C GLY A 694 -35.03 41.40 -1.92
N GLU A 695 -34.91 41.76 -0.66
CA GLU A 695 -34.00 42.79 -0.19
C GLU A 695 -32.53 42.33 -0.30
N GLY A 696 -31.77 42.97 -1.20
CA GLY A 696 -30.36 42.70 -1.40
C GLY A 696 -30.05 41.36 -2.12
N PHE A 697 -31.05 40.68 -2.69
CA PHE A 697 -30.80 39.46 -3.44
C PHE A 697 -31.79 39.22 -4.57
N ALA A 698 -31.40 38.36 -5.51
CA ALA A 698 -32.30 37.87 -6.54
C ALA A 698 -31.95 36.43 -6.95
N VAL A 699 -33.01 35.68 -7.22
CA VAL A 699 -32.93 34.30 -7.75
C VAL A 699 -33.54 34.29 -9.15
N THR A 700 -32.80 33.78 -10.14
CA THR A 700 -33.29 33.62 -11.51
C THR A 700 -33.32 32.13 -11.84
N VAL A 701 -34.52 31.59 -12.05
CA VAL A 701 -34.74 30.20 -12.44
C VAL A 701 -34.90 30.14 -13.96
N SER A 702 -34.10 29.36 -14.64
CA SER A 702 -34.18 29.08 -16.09
C SER A 702 -35.36 28.18 -16.37
N LEU A 703 -36.25 28.61 -17.28
CA LEU A 703 -37.40 27.82 -17.75
C LEU A 703 -37.01 26.92 -18.94
N THR A 704 -35.74 26.90 -19.33
CA THR A 704 -35.20 26.07 -20.41
C THR A 704 -34.64 24.77 -19.91
N ASP A 705 -33.75 24.84 -18.95
CA ASP A 705 -32.98 23.71 -18.39
C ASP A 705 -33.14 23.50 -16.88
N GLY A 706 -33.89 24.40 -16.21
CA GLY A 706 -34.22 24.28 -14.80
C GLY A 706 -33.11 24.71 -13.83
N THR A 707 -32.03 25.35 -14.32
CA THR A 707 -30.96 25.88 -13.49
C THR A 707 -31.39 27.14 -12.74
N LEU A 708 -30.62 27.49 -11.72
CA LEU A 708 -30.84 28.66 -10.89
C LEU A 708 -29.57 29.48 -10.82
N ALA A 709 -29.69 30.80 -10.94
CA ALA A 709 -28.62 31.75 -10.60
C ALA A 709 -29.04 32.54 -9.35
N TYR A 710 -28.11 32.79 -8.44
CA TYR A 710 -28.31 33.54 -7.23
C TYR A 710 -27.39 34.75 -7.21
N GLU A 711 -27.98 35.96 -7.03
CA GLU A 711 -27.26 37.19 -6.91
C GLU A 711 -27.43 37.74 -5.49
N LYS A 712 -26.35 38.23 -4.87
CA LYS A 712 -26.33 38.93 -3.59
C LYS A 712 -25.74 40.31 -3.80
N ASP A 713 -26.47 41.35 -3.43
CA ASP A 713 -26.07 42.76 -3.59
C ASP A 713 -25.59 43.12 -5.00
N GLY A 714 -26.17 42.47 -6.02
CA GLY A 714 -25.86 42.63 -7.45
C GLY A 714 -24.67 41.82 -7.95
N GLU A 715 -24.05 40.97 -7.14
CA GLU A 715 -22.98 40.04 -7.51
C GLU A 715 -23.52 38.62 -7.62
N ALA A 716 -23.11 37.90 -8.69
CA ALA A 716 -23.46 36.50 -8.87
C ALA A 716 -22.68 35.60 -7.91
N VAL A 717 -23.38 34.94 -6.98
CA VAL A 717 -22.85 34.00 -5.99
C VAL A 717 -23.04 32.56 -6.41
N ILE A 718 -24.19 32.22 -7.01
CA ILE A 718 -24.33 30.96 -7.73
C ILE A 718 -24.46 31.35 -9.21
N LYS A 719 -23.42 31.01 -9.98
CA LYS A 719 -23.35 31.42 -11.39
C LYS A 719 -24.19 30.50 -12.28
N ASP A 720 -24.23 29.22 -11.97
CA ASP A 720 -24.85 28.17 -12.72
C ASP A 720 -25.13 26.91 -11.86
N GLY A 721 -26.29 26.33 -11.99
CA GLY A 721 -26.73 25.16 -11.23
C GLY A 721 -27.90 25.50 -10.29
N PRO A 722 -28.41 24.53 -9.48
CA PRO A 722 -28.00 23.13 -9.47
C PRO A 722 -28.39 22.38 -10.73
N LYS A 723 -27.47 21.53 -11.23
CA LYS A 723 -27.71 20.62 -12.35
C LYS A 723 -27.68 19.19 -11.85
N LEU A 724 -28.71 18.40 -12.19
CA LEU A 724 -28.68 16.98 -11.88
C LEU A 724 -27.46 16.31 -12.54
N ASP A 725 -26.71 15.54 -11.77
CA ASP A 725 -25.50 14.86 -12.22
C ASP A 725 -25.45 13.40 -11.76
N PHE A 726 -24.87 12.53 -12.62
CA PHE A 726 -24.66 11.12 -12.35
C PHE A 726 -23.21 10.71 -12.65
N PHE A 727 -22.32 11.66 -12.92
CA PHE A 727 -20.95 11.42 -13.35
C PHE A 727 -19.94 11.78 -12.27
N ARG A 728 -18.94 10.93 -12.07
CA ARG A 728 -17.69 11.26 -11.36
C ARG A 728 -16.49 11.00 -12.27
N ALA A 729 -15.35 11.62 -12.02
CA ALA A 729 -14.09 11.16 -12.57
C ALA A 729 -13.85 9.73 -12.08
N TYR A 730 -13.63 8.80 -13.01
CA TYR A 730 -13.53 7.39 -12.63
C TYR A 730 -12.30 7.14 -11.76
N THR A 731 -12.47 6.33 -10.72
CA THR A 731 -11.35 5.76 -9.97
C THR A 731 -10.82 4.52 -10.70
N ASP A 732 -9.62 4.09 -10.39
CA ASP A 732 -9.07 2.83 -10.93
C ASP A 732 -9.96 1.63 -10.55
N ASN A 733 -10.64 1.69 -9.41
CA ASN A 733 -11.59 0.67 -8.94
C ASN A 733 -12.94 0.70 -9.66
N ASP A 734 -13.25 1.74 -10.43
CA ASP A 734 -14.43 1.81 -11.29
C ASP A 734 -14.28 1.01 -12.61
N LYS A 735 -13.08 0.48 -12.91
CA LYS A 735 -12.74 -0.25 -14.15
C LYS A 735 -13.84 -1.21 -14.64
N PRO A 736 -14.50 -2.02 -13.80
CA PRO A 736 -15.55 -2.92 -14.26
C PRO A 736 -16.81 -2.23 -14.83
N PHE A 737 -17.01 -0.96 -14.52
CA PHE A 737 -18.22 -0.19 -14.84
C PHE A 737 -18.02 0.86 -15.93
N VAL A 738 -16.77 1.30 -16.15
CA VAL A 738 -16.44 2.48 -16.98
C VAL A 738 -17.01 2.40 -18.39
N GLU A 739 -16.83 1.28 -19.08
CA GLU A 739 -17.35 1.10 -20.44
C GLU A 739 -18.86 1.29 -20.51
N GLU A 740 -19.57 0.73 -19.52
CA GLU A 740 -21.04 0.81 -19.48
C GLU A 740 -21.51 2.23 -19.17
N TRP A 741 -20.88 2.92 -18.22
CA TRP A 741 -21.21 4.30 -17.86
C TRP A 741 -20.91 5.27 -19.01
N GLN A 742 -19.81 5.09 -19.73
CA GLN A 742 -19.50 5.86 -20.95
C GLN A 742 -20.48 5.56 -22.08
N ALA A 743 -20.80 4.28 -22.31
CA ALA A 743 -21.78 3.86 -23.30
C ALA A 743 -23.18 4.46 -23.04
N ARG A 744 -23.50 4.78 -21.78
CA ARG A 744 -24.75 5.45 -21.38
C ARG A 744 -24.67 6.97 -21.46
N SER A 745 -23.54 7.56 -21.79
CA SER A 745 -23.31 9.01 -21.86
C SER A 745 -23.58 9.72 -20.53
N MET A 746 -23.23 9.09 -19.37
CA MET A 746 -23.46 9.70 -18.05
C MET A 746 -22.66 10.99 -17.87
N HIS A 747 -21.51 11.10 -18.51
CA HIS A 747 -20.69 12.30 -18.59
C HIS A 747 -21.28 13.42 -19.46
N SER A 748 -22.41 13.21 -20.13
CA SER A 748 -22.98 14.17 -21.08
C SER A 748 -24.51 14.15 -21.00
N LEU A 749 -25.02 14.91 -20.03
CA LEU A 749 -26.45 15.01 -19.76
C LEU A 749 -27.05 16.26 -20.35
N THR A 750 -28.32 16.17 -20.69
CA THR A 750 -29.15 17.32 -21.05
C THR A 750 -30.46 17.29 -20.28
N THR A 751 -30.77 18.40 -19.61
CA THR A 751 -32.07 18.64 -18.96
C THR A 751 -32.95 19.52 -19.82
N THR A 752 -34.24 19.20 -19.84
CA THR A 752 -35.25 19.98 -20.56
C THR A 752 -36.44 20.18 -19.65
N VAL A 753 -36.84 21.42 -19.38
CA VAL A 753 -38.07 21.77 -18.67
C VAL A 753 -39.28 21.54 -19.59
N VAL A 754 -40.26 20.81 -19.08
CA VAL A 754 -41.52 20.50 -19.80
C VAL A 754 -42.64 21.47 -19.41
N SER A 755 -42.70 21.84 -18.14
CA SER A 755 -43.64 22.83 -17.63
C SER A 755 -43.05 23.50 -16.36
N ALA A 756 -43.46 24.71 -16.14
CA ALA A 756 -43.11 25.50 -14.96
C ALA A 756 -44.37 26.15 -14.40
N ASP A 757 -44.45 26.21 -13.10
CA ASP A 757 -45.50 26.90 -12.34
C ASP A 757 -44.87 27.56 -11.11
N TYR A 758 -45.56 28.59 -10.56
CA TYR A 758 -45.12 29.15 -9.27
C TYR A 758 -46.30 29.56 -8.38
N GLU A 759 -46.11 29.49 -7.10
CA GLU A 759 -47.03 29.93 -6.05
C GLU A 759 -46.31 30.98 -5.20
N GLN A 760 -47.00 32.01 -4.80
CA GLN A 760 -46.51 33.06 -3.95
C GLN A 760 -47.36 33.16 -2.67
N GLU A 761 -46.69 33.04 -1.53
CA GLU A 761 -47.26 33.17 -0.20
C GLU A 761 -46.57 34.30 0.55
N ASP A 762 -47.05 34.69 1.77
CA ASP A 762 -46.38 35.66 2.61
C ASP A 762 -44.94 35.20 2.93
N GLY A 763 -43.95 35.96 2.44
CA GLY A 763 -42.53 35.68 2.69
C GLY A 763 -41.88 34.58 1.85
N ALA A 764 -42.59 33.90 0.94
CA ALA A 764 -41.99 32.85 0.10
C ALA A 764 -42.56 32.79 -1.32
N VAL A 765 -41.77 32.32 -2.25
CA VAL A 765 -42.18 31.96 -3.64
C VAL A 765 -41.69 30.54 -3.94
N THR A 766 -42.61 29.64 -4.25
CA THR A 766 -42.30 28.25 -4.65
C THR A 766 -42.41 28.11 -6.15
N VAL A 767 -41.31 27.70 -6.79
CA VAL A 767 -41.25 27.45 -8.25
C VAL A 767 -41.18 25.93 -8.46
N THR A 768 -42.13 25.37 -9.19
CA THR A 768 -42.22 23.96 -9.49
C THR A 768 -42.02 23.71 -10.99
N LEU A 769 -40.98 22.93 -11.32
CA LEU A 769 -40.64 22.55 -12.68
C LEU A 769 -40.89 21.05 -12.87
N LYS A 770 -41.56 20.65 -13.97
CA LYS A 770 -41.49 19.27 -14.47
C LYS A 770 -40.42 19.21 -15.54
N ALA A 771 -39.40 18.42 -15.36
CA ALA A 771 -38.27 18.34 -16.24
C ALA A 771 -37.92 16.87 -16.61
N ARG A 772 -37.06 16.72 -17.60
CA ARG A 772 -36.48 15.44 -18.00
C ARG A 772 -35.00 15.61 -18.20
N CYS A 773 -34.18 14.80 -17.50
CA CYS A 773 -32.75 14.72 -17.70
C CYS A 773 -32.41 13.39 -18.38
N GLY A 774 -31.41 13.34 -19.24
CA GLY A 774 -30.94 12.09 -19.86
C GLY A 774 -29.63 12.23 -20.57
N GLY A 775 -29.00 11.09 -20.85
CA GLY A 775 -27.73 11.02 -21.58
C GLY A 775 -27.91 11.36 -23.06
N ASN A 776 -27.03 12.22 -23.58
CA ASN A 776 -27.07 12.62 -24.97
C ASN A 776 -26.93 11.41 -25.91
N ALA A 777 -27.78 11.35 -26.94
CA ALA A 777 -27.88 10.26 -27.92
C ALA A 777 -28.27 8.89 -27.32
N ARG A 778 -28.91 8.86 -26.13
CA ARG A 778 -29.37 7.64 -25.45
C ARG A 778 -30.89 7.62 -25.31
N ASN A 779 -31.45 6.42 -25.01
CA ASN A 779 -32.88 6.21 -24.85
C ASN A 779 -33.35 6.14 -23.42
N TRP A 780 -32.46 6.38 -22.44
CA TRP A 780 -32.81 6.51 -21.02
C TRP A 780 -33.01 7.97 -20.62
N ARG A 781 -33.81 8.18 -19.61
CA ARG A 781 -34.11 9.49 -19.05
C ARG A 781 -34.54 9.39 -17.60
N VAL A 782 -34.50 10.52 -16.93
CA VAL A 782 -35.04 10.73 -15.59
C VAL A 782 -36.14 11.81 -15.69
N PRO A 783 -37.40 11.44 -15.80
CA PRO A 783 -38.48 12.36 -15.53
C PRO A 783 -38.41 12.75 -14.04
N MET A 784 -38.48 14.05 -13.78
CA MET A 784 -38.29 14.60 -12.44
C MET A 784 -39.13 15.82 -12.19
N GLU A 785 -39.37 16.08 -10.93
CA GLU A 785 -39.85 17.33 -10.37
C GLU A 785 -38.72 18.07 -9.72
N VAL A 786 -38.53 19.34 -10.06
CA VAL A 786 -37.59 20.27 -9.42
C VAL A 786 -38.39 21.35 -8.74
N VAL A 787 -38.15 21.57 -7.44
CA VAL A 787 -38.84 22.59 -6.65
C VAL A 787 -37.83 23.51 -6.02
N TYR A 788 -38.00 24.82 -6.25
CA TYR A 788 -37.24 25.88 -5.59
C TYR A 788 -38.17 26.71 -4.70
N GLY A 789 -37.91 26.75 -3.41
CA GLY A 789 -38.59 27.60 -2.46
C GLY A 789 -37.74 28.81 -2.12
N VAL A 790 -38.00 29.97 -2.72
CA VAL A 790 -37.26 31.22 -2.48
C VAL A 790 -37.90 31.97 -1.33
N ARG A 791 -37.15 32.27 -0.27
CA ARG A 791 -37.63 32.94 0.95
C ARG A 791 -37.20 34.40 0.98
N ALA A 792 -37.99 35.24 1.67
CA ALA A 792 -37.71 36.66 1.76
C ALA A 792 -36.46 37.00 2.57
N ASP A 793 -35.94 36.10 3.39
CA ASP A 793 -34.66 36.20 4.10
C ASP A 793 -33.42 35.81 3.23
N GLY A 794 -33.64 35.44 1.95
CA GLY A 794 -32.60 35.09 0.99
C GLY A 794 -32.20 33.62 1.01
N ALA A 795 -32.77 32.80 1.88
CA ALA A 795 -32.59 31.36 1.84
C ALA A 795 -33.40 30.69 0.71
N VAL A 796 -32.91 29.58 0.18
CA VAL A 796 -33.60 28.87 -0.90
C VAL A 796 -33.58 27.36 -0.60
N THR A 797 -34.76 26.73 -0.65
CA THR A 797 -34.90 25.27 -0.63
C THR A 797 -34.80 24.72 -2.04
N VAL A 798 -34.19 23.55 -2.18
CA VAL A 798 -33.97 22.85 -3.45
C VAL A 798 -34.42 21.41 -3.28
N LYS A 799 -35.25 20.93 -4.21
CA LYS A 799 -35.67 19.53 -4.26
C LYS A 799 -35.60 19.01 -5.68
N PHE A 800 -34.93 17.87 -5.86
CA PHE A 800 -34.95 17.06 -7.07
C PHE A 800 -35.58 15.71 -6.74
N ALA A 801 -36.71 15.39 -7.32
CA ALA A 801 -37.36 14.10 -7.17
C ALA A 801 -37.54 13.43 -8.52
N GLY A 802 -36.89 12.31 -8.74
CA GLY A 802 -36.84 11.67 -10.05
C GLY A 802 -36.86 10.15 -9.99
N ARG A 803 -37.08 9.54 -11.15
CA ARG A 803 -36.94 8.11 -11.34
C ARG A 803 -36.30 7.81 -12.68
N PHE A 804 -35.46 6.81 -12.71
CA PHE A 804 -34.88 6.34 -13.96
C PHE A 804 -35.94 5.64 -14.83
N ASP A 805 -35.94 5.92 -16.13
CA ASP A 805 -36.86 5.39 -17.13
C ASP A 805 -36.10 5.11 -18.43
N GLY A 806 -36.35 3.96 -19.07
CA GLY A 806 -35.69 3.55 -20.31
C GLY A 806 -34.71 2.41 -20.12
N ASP A 807 -33.91 2.17 -21.14
CA ASP A 807 -32.98 1.04 -21.18
C ASP A 807 -31.61 1.41 -20.64
N PHE A 808 -31.26 0.82 -19.48
CA PHE A 808 -29.94 0.94 -18.84
C PHE A 808 -28.98 -0.22 -19.21
N GLY A 809 -29.35 -1.09 -20.17
CA GLY A 809 -28.53 -2.23 -20.59
C GLY A 809 -28.76 -3.50 -19.78
N TYR A 810 -28.45 -4.64 -20.40
CA TYR A 810 -28.75 -5.97 -19.85
C TYR A 810 -27.59 -6.62 -19.08
N LYS A 811 -26.37 -6.04 -19.12
CA LYS A 811 -25.22 -6.82 -18.73
C LYS A 811 -24.91 -6.82 -17.23
N PHE A 812 -25.08 -5.73 -16.53
CA PHE A 812 -24.74 -5.67 -15.10
C PHE A 812 -25.52 -4.55 -14.41
N TRP A 813 -25.91 -4.74 -13.18
CA TRP A 813 -26.36 -3.84 -12.13
C TRP A 813 -26.85 -2.44 -12.60
N GLN A 814 -27.99 -2.05 -12.15
CA GLN A 814 -28.56 -0.73 -12.40
C GLN A 814 -27.90 0.32 -11.48
N GLU A 815 -26.63 0.60 -11.74
CA GLU A 815 -25.79 1.46 -10.90
C GLU A 815 -25.23 2.64 -11.68
N VAL A 816 -25.04 3.75 -10.97
CA VAL A 816 -24.46 4.99 -11.48
C VAL A 816 -23.33 5.46 -10.57
N PRO A 817 -22.35 6.24 -11.06
CA PRO A 817 -21.26 6.73 -10.21
C PRO A 817 -21.74 7.53 -9.01
N ARG A 818 -22.70 8.43 -9.21
CA ARG A 818 -23.33 9.25 -8.16
C ARG A 818 -24.77 9.62 -8.52
N ILE A 819 -25.51 10.10 -7.55
CA ILE A 819 -26.79 10.80 -7.74
C ILE A 819 -26.70 12.11 -6.96
N GLY A 820 -26.60 13.21 -7.66
CA GLY A 820 -26.39 14.50 -7.03
C GLY A 820 -26.68 15.68 -7.93
N THR A 821 -26.24 16.85 -7.49
CA THR A 821 -26.30 18.09 -8.25
C THR A 821 -24.98 18.84 -8.19
N THR A 822 -24.65 19.57 -9.26
CA THR A 822 -23.47 20.44 -9.35
C THR A 822 -23.86 21.90 -9.41
N LEU A 823 -23.05 22.76 -8.76
CA LEU A 823 -23.20 24.21 -8.77
C LEU A 823 -21.83 24.88 -8.96
N HIS A 824 -21.84 26.04 -9.65
CA HIS A 824 -20.61 26.85 -9.76
C HIS A 824 -20.70 28.08 -8.87
N LEU A 825 -19.72 28.22 -7.97
CA LEU A 825 -19.53 29.32 -7.04
C LEU A 825 -18.30 30.14 -7.47
N PRO A 826 -18.15 31.39 -6.96
CA PRO A 826 -16.98 32.20 -7.25
C PRO A 826 -15.67 31.51 -6.85
N GLU A 827 -14.61 31.64 -7.64
CA GLU A 827 -13.28 31.08 -7.34
C GLU A 827 -12.77 31.51 -5.94
N ARG A 828 -13.06 32.73 -5.51
CA ARG A 828 -12.65 33.25 -4.20
C ARG A 828 -13.28 32.54 -3.00
N PHE A 829 -14.30 31.69 -3.21
CA PHE A 829 -14.91 30.90 -2.12
C PHE A 829 -14.03 29.72 -1.75
N GLU A 830 -12.80 30.03 -1.37
CA GLU A 830 -11.73 29.09 -1.05
C GLU A 830 -11.86 28.46 0.34
N GLN A 831 -12.49 29.16 1.30
CA GLN A 831 -12.64 28.66 2.67
C GLN A 831 -13.84 27.73 2.75
N ALA A 832 -13.58 26.48 3.15
CA ALA A 832 -14.60 25.46 3.35
C ALA A 832 -14.78 25.17 4.84
N THR A 833 -16.02 25.23 5.33
CA THR A 833 -16.37 24.70 6.65
C THR A 833 -17.48 23.67 6.44
N TYR A 834 -17.35 22.47 7.01
CA TYR A 834 -18.32 21.40 6.77
C TYR A 834 -18.56 20.55 8.01
N CYS A 835 -19.75 19.98 8.12
CA CYS A 835 -20.14 18.99 9.11
C CYS A 835 -20.35 17.65 8.39
N ALA A 836 -19.36 16.75 8.50
CA ALA A 836 -19.31 15.46 7.79
C ALA A 836 -18.30 14.53 8.45
N TYR A 837 -18.11 13.33 7.90
CA TYR A 837 -16.97 12.48 8.25
C TYR A 837 -15.66 13.09 7.69
N GLY A 838 -14.75 13.44 8.61
CA GLY A 838 -13.45 14.07 8.35
C GLY A 838 -12.47 13.90 9.51
N PRO A 839 -11.34 14.64 9.56
CA PRO A 839 -10.81 15.44 8.45
C PRO A 839 -10.34 14.56 7.29
N GLY A 840 -9.98 15.13 6.17
CA GLY A 840 -9.61 14.39 4.98
C GLY A 840 -10.82 13.78 4.27
N GLU A 841 -10.58 13.10 3.16
CA GLU A 841 -11.66 12.51 2.38
C GLU A 841 -12.25 11.25 3.01
N SER A 842 -13.51 11.04 2.74
CA SER A 842 -14.26 9.87 3.19
C SER A 842 -15.33 9.49 2.17
N TYR A 843 -15.53 8.19 2.01
CA TYR A 843 -16.57 7.60 1.17
C TYR A 843 -17.42 6.65 2.00
N CYS A 844 -18.58 6.26 1.50
CA CYS A 844 -19.50 5.41 2.28
C CYS A 844 -18.87 4.08 2.75
N ASP A 845 -17.90 3.53 2.01
CA ASP A 845 -17.14 2.32 2.31
C ASP A 845 -15.69 2.58 2.77
N SER A 846 -15.31 3.85 2.98
CA SER A 846 -13.97 4.25 3.44
C SER A 846 -14.08 5.49 4.32
N LYS A 847 -14.48 5.30 5.59
CA LYS A 847 -14.72 6.38 6.56
C LYS A 847 -14.30 6.06 7.99
N GLN A 848 -13.81 4.86 8.27
CA GLN A 848 -13.44 4.44 9.63
C GLN A 848 -12.28 5.26 10.20
N GLN A 849 -11.41 5.81 9.37
CA GLN A 849 -10.33 6.74 9.74
C GLN A 849 -10.84 8.13 10.13
N ALA A 850 -12.05 8.46 9.71
CA ALA A 850 -12.70 9.75 9.94
C ALA A 850 -13.61 9.74 11.18
N ARG A 851 -14.01 10.92 11.62
CA ARG A 851 -15.04 11.10 12.63
C ARG A 851 -16.08 12.11 12.15
N MET A 852 -17.32 11.94 12.59
CA MET A 852 -18.33 12.97 12.39
C MET A 852 -18.01 14.19 13.27
N ASP A 853 -17.84 15.37 12.66
CA ASP A 853 -17.60 16.64 13.38
C ASP A 853 -17.73 17.82 12.41
N VAL A 854 -17.51 19.04 12.94
CA VAL A 854 -17.33 20.24 12.12
C VAL A 854 -15.84 20.46 11.87
N PHE A 855 -15.48 20.66 10.60
CA PHE A 855 -14.12 20.90 10.16
C PHE A 855 -14.04 22.17 9.32
N ALA A 856 -12.85 22.77 9.30
CA ALA A 856 -12.49 23.86 8.40
C ALA A 856 -11.28 23.49 7.58
N ASP A 857 -11.31 23.81 6.29
CA ASP A 857 -10.27 23.50 5.31
C ASP A 857 -10.31 24.54 4.17
N THR A 858 -9.47 24.35 3.17
CA THR A 858 -9.56 25.07 1.89
C THR A 858 -10.02 24.13 0.80
N VAL A 859 -10.65 24.67 -0.26
CA VAL A 859 -11.08 23.87 -1.42
C VAL A 859 -9.90 23.10 -2.02
N ASP A 860 -8.73 23.73 -2.14
CA ASP A 860 -7.52 23.10 -2.66
C ASP A 860 -7.07 21.90 -1.79
N ASN A 861 -7.25 21.96 -0.47
CA ASN A 861 -6.84 20.89 0.43
C ASN A 861 -7.89 19.79 0.63
N MET A 862 -9.11 19.97 0.09
CA MET A 862 -10.14 18.95 0.24
C MET A 862 -9.81 17.65 -0.51
N SER A 863 -8.98 17.71 -1.53
CA SER A 863 -8.66 16.57 -2.40
C SER A 863 -7.25 16.04 -2.15
N PHE A 864 -7.09 14.71 -2.18
CA PHE A 864 -5.77 14.09 -2.24
C PHE A 864 -5.29 14.09 -3.71
N PRO A 865 -4.04 14.51 -3.99
CA PRO A 865 -3.53 14.60 -5.36
C PRO A 865 -3.00 13.22 -5.85
N TYR A 866 -3.90 12.29 -6.14
CA TYR A 866 -3.52 10.99 -6.69
C TYR A 866 -2.67 11.17 -7.95
N GLU A 867 -1.60 10.39 -8.07
CA GLU A 867 -0.63 10.53 -9.16
C GLU A 867 -1.28 10.34 -10.53
N CYS A 868 -2.18 9.37 -10.68
CA CYS A 868 -3.11 9.28 -11.79
C CYS A 868 -4.40 10.03 -11.45
N ALA A 869 -4.74 11.06 -12.24
CA ALA A 869 -5.87 11.92 -11.98
C ALA A 869 -7.20 11.15 -11.94
N GLN A 870 -7.91 11.21 -10.82
CA GLN A 870 -9.17 10.50 -10.60
C GLN A 870 -10.02 11.19 -9.52
N GLU A 871 -11.25 10.72 -9.29
CA GLU A 871 -12.15 11.20 -8.25
C GLU A 871 -11.45 11.28 -6.89
N SER A 872 -11.63 12.38 -6.19
CA SER A 872 -11.09 12.60 -4.84
C SER A 872 -11.88 13.70 -4.11
N GLY A 873 -11.61 13.90 -2.83
CA GLY A 873 -12.13 15.04 -2.08
C GLY A 873 -13.54 14.89 -1.52
N ASN A 874 -14.17 13.72 -1.64
CA ASN A 874 -15.52 13.51 -1.08
C ASN A 874 -15.53 13.53 0.45
N ARG A 875 -16.65 14.02 1.03
CA ARG A 875 -16.98 13.94 2.46
C ARG A 875 -18.36 13.28 2.60
N THR A 876 -18.37 12.04 3.10
CA THR A 876 -19.60 11.29 3.29
C THR A 876 -20.32 11.66 4.59
N GLY A 877 -21.63 11.42 4.65
CA GLY A 877 -22.47 11.73 5.80
C GLY A 877 -22.59 13.22 6.08
N ALA A 878 -22.39 14.05 5.08
CA ALA A 878 -22.43 15.51 5.22
C ALA A 878 -23.81 15.99 5.62
N GLN A 879 -23.88 16.73 6.75
CA GLN A 879 -25.07 17.47 7.14
C GLN A 879 -25.14 18.81 6.42
N TRP A 880 -23.99 19.47 6.28
CA TRP A 880 -23.87 20.74 5.59
C TRP A 880 -22.42 21.05 5.18
N ILE A 881 -22.29 21.97 4.22
CA ILE A 881 -21.04 22.63 3.84
C ILE A 881 -21.28 24.12 3.64
N ALA A 882 -20.33 24.95 4.05
CA ALA A 882 -20.29 26.38 3.75
C ALA A 882 -18.99 26.70 3.03
N LEU A 883 -19.12 27.41 1.90
CA LEU A 883 -18.00 27.90 1.10
C LEU A 883 -18.03 29.42 1.06
N GLY A 884 -16.88 30.06 1.19
CA GLY A 884 -16.82 31.51 1.21
C GLY A 884 -15.41 32.05 1.20
N ASP A 885 -15.37 33.37 1.33
CA ASP A 885 -14.17 34.13 1.70
C ASP A 885 -14.31 34.68 3.13
N ASN A 886 -13.45 35.56 3.54
CA ASN A 886 -13.53 36.16 4.90
C ASN A 886 -14.73 37.07 5.12
N GLU A 887 -15.45 37.47 4.09
CA GLU A 887 -16.53 38.48 4.13
C GLU A 887 -17.89 37.90 3.71
N THR A 888 -17.89 37.09 2.68
CA THR A 888 -19.10 36.54 2.03
C THR A 888 -18.99 35.04 1.83
N GLY A 889 -20.12 34.37 1.68
CA GLY A 889 -20.17 32.96 1.41
C GLY A 889 -21.60 32.44 1.28
N MET A 890 -21.69 31.12 1.07
CA MET A 890 -22.95 30.39 0.98
C MET A 890 -22.85 29.10 1.77
N ALA A 891 -23.81 28.82 2.63
CA ALA A 891 -23.94 27.58 3.35
C ALA A 891 -25.05 26.71 2.72
N PHE A 892 -24.78 25.43 2.55
CA PHE A 892 -25.67 24.42 1.98
C PHE A 892 -25.91 23.34 3.03
N ALA A 893 -27.16 23.01 3.33
CA ALA A 893 -27.51 22.00 4.32
C ALA A 893 -28.46 20.96 3.70
N PHE A 894 -28.22 19.70 3.97
CA PHE A 894 -29.08 18.59 3.54
C PHE A 894 -30.26 18.37 4.49
N LYS A 895 -31.39 17.95 3.93
CA LYS A 895 -32.53 17.45 4.73
C LYS A 895 -32.25 16.09 5.35
N LYS A 896 -31.48 15.26 4.65
CA LYS A 896 -30.91 13.99 5.11
C LYS A 896 -29.44 14.00 4.73
N PRO A 897 -28.55 13.55 5.61
CA PRO A 897 -27.11 13.54 5.28
C PRO A 897 -26.82 12.92 3.93
N GLY A 898 -25.92 13.56 3.18
CA GLY A 898 -25.48 13.16 1.85
C GLY A 898 -23.95 13.17 1.72
N ASP A 899 -23.47 13.39 0.50
CA ASP A 899 -22.06 13.49 0.20
C ASP A 899 -21.74 14.87 -0.40
N VAL A 900 -20.58 15.42 -0.10
CA VAL A 900 -20.13 16.70 -0.67
C VAL A 900 -18.70 16.64 -1.14
N SER A 901 -18.40 17.33 -2.23
CA SER A 901 -17.03 17.63 -2.67
C SER A 901 -17.00 19.02 -3.31
N ALA A 902 -15.85 19.69 -3.24
CA ALA A 902 -15.65 21.00 -3.84
C ALA A 902 -14.28 21.07 -4.51
N HIS A 903 -14.23 21.61 -5.75
CA HIS A 903 -13.01 21.60 -6.57
C HIS A 903 -12.91 22.89 -7.40
N HIS A 904 -11.68 23.33 -7.70
CA HIS A 904 -11.43 24.35 -8.74
C HIS A 904 -11.37 23.77 -10.17
N CYS A 905 -12.04 22.67 -10.42
CA CYS A 905 -12.10 21.98 -11.71
C CYS A 905 -13.40 21.20 -11.79
N THR A 906 -13.76 20.74 -12.98
CA THR A 906 -14.90 19.84 -13.17
C THR A 906 -14.46 18.38 -13.08
N ALA A 907 -15.39 17.47 -12.74
CA ALA A 907 -15.14 16.04 -12.82
C ALA A 907 -14.61 15.61 -14.21
N LYS A 908 -15.01 16.30 -15.29
CA LYS A 908 -14.50 16.04 -16.65
C LYS A 908 -13.07 16.52 -16.86
N ASP A 909 -12.64 17.57 -16.18
CA ASP A 909 -11.25 18.03 -16.21
C ASP A 909 -10.34 17.00 -15.56
N ILE A 910 -10.76 16.46 -14.42
CA ILE A 910 -10.05 15.39 -13.73
C ILE A 910 -9.97 14.15 -14.63
N TRP A 911 -11.09 13.68 -15.15
CA TRP A 911 -11.16 12.49 -16.02
C TRP A 911 -10.27 12.57 -17.27
N LYS A 912 -10.00 13.77 -17.79
CA LYS A 912 -9.18 13.98 -18.99
C LYS A 912 -7.71 14.19 -18.70
N ALA A 913 -7.37 14.49 -17.47
CA ALA A 913 -5.99 14.69 -17.05
C ALA A 913 -5.28 13.32 -16.88
N GLY A 914 -4.02 13.24 -17.27
CA GLY A 914 -3.19 12.07 -17.02
C GLY A 914 -2.71 12.05 -15.58
N HIS A 915 -2.25 13.20 -15.09
CA HIS A 915 -1.71 13.37 -13.75
C HIS A 915 -2.43 14.49 -12.98
N ALA A 916 -2.33 14.49 -11.66
CA ALA A 916 -2.87 15.55 -10.83
C ALA A 916 -2.41 16.95 -11.28
N CYS A 917 -1.15 17.10 -11.69
CA CYS A 917 -0.59 18.35 -12.18
C CYS A 917 -1.09 18.79 -13.57
N ASP A 918 -1.84 17.95 -14.28
CA ASP A 918 -2.48 18.28 -15.58
C ASP A 918 -3.90 18.81 -15.42
N ILE A 919 -4.46 18.74 -14.20
CA ILE A 919 -5.83 19.20 -13.94
C ILE A 919 -5.86 20.73 -14.04
N PRO A 920 -6.67 21.29 -14.95
CA PRO A 920 -6.73 22.74 -15.12
C PRO A 920 -7.50 23.38 -13.95
N ARG A 921 -6.94 24.43 -13.35
CA ARG A 921 -7.66 25.27 -12.39
C ARG A 921 -8.63 26.19 -13.13
N ARG A 922 -9.89 26.19 -12.72
CA ARG A 922 -10.96 27.02 -13.28
C ARG A 922 -11.17 28.30 -12.44
N ASP A 923 -11.86 29.28 -13.02
CA ASP A 923 -12.26 30.54 -12.36
C ASP A 923 -13.56 30.42 -11.53
N PHE A 924 -13.84 29.20 -11.05
CA PHE A 924 -14.97 28.89 -10.18
C PHE A 924 -14.63 27.71 -9.25
N VAL A 925 -15.44 27.55 -8.22
CA VAL A 925 -15.51 26.32 -7.42
C VAL A 925 -16.73 25.54 -7.90
N GLU A 926 -16.52 24.30 -8.35
CA GLU A 926 -17.59 23.33 -8.58
C GLU A 926 -17.90 22.62 -7.26
N LEU A 927 -19.12 22.83 -6.76
CA LEU A 927 -19.63 22.16 -5.56
C LEU A 927 -20.56 21.03 -5.98
N HIS A 928 -20.33 19.84 -5.45
CA HIS A 928 -21.23 18.70 -5.55
C HIS A 928 -22.05 18.57 -4.26
N MET A 929 -23.38 18.46 -4.43
CA MET A 929 -24.34 18.15 -3.39
C MET A 929 -25.01 16.84 -3.76
N ASP A 930 -24.52 15.72 -3.20
CA ASP A 930 -24.92 14.40 -3.65
C ASP A 930 -25.82 13.70 -2.62
N LEU A 931 -26.85 13.02 -3.09
CA LEU A 931 -27.62 12.08 -2.30
C LEU A 931 -26.74 10.89 -1.92
N ILE A 932 -25.89 10.45 -2.87
CA ILE A 932 -24.93 9.39 -2.74
C ILE A 932 -23.84 9.52 -3.80
N ASN A 933 -22.57 9.42 -3.36
CA ASN A 933 -21.43 9.11 -4.20
C ASN A 933 -21.07 7.64 -3.95
N SER A 934 -20.93 6.82 -5.00
CA SER A 934 -20.63 5.39 -4.88
C SER A 934 -19.31 5.18 -4.13
N GLY A 935 -19.23 4.09 -3.39
CA GLY A 935 -18.02 3.68 -2.69
C GLY A 935 -16.82 3.50 -3.62
N LEU A 936 -15.67 3.27 -3.02
CA LEU A 936 -14.40 3.10 -3.73
C LEU A 936 -14.18 1.66 -4.20
N GLY A 937 -14.51 0.66 -3.36
CA GLY A 937 -14.25 -0.76 -3.66
C GLY A 937 -12.76 -1.07 -3.79
N SER A 938 -12.43 -2.23 -4.39
CA SER A 938 -11.07 -2.70 -4.68
C SER A 938 -11.00 -3.46 -6.00
N SER A 939 -11.82 -3.07 -6.98
CA SER A 939 -12.04 -3.85 -8.21
C SER A 939 -11.11 -3.49 -9.36
N SER A 940 -10.03 -2.77 -9.11
CA SER A 940 -8.90 -2.67 -10.04
C SER A 940 -8.25 -4.04 -10.28
N CYS A 941 -8.06 -4.83 -9.21
CA CYS A 941 -7.62 -6.23 -9.24
C CYS A 941 -8.28 -7.06 -8.13
N GLY A 942 -9.58 -6.92 -7.91
CA GLY A 942 -10.22 -7.61 -6.78
C GLY A 942 -11.73 -7.69 -6.92
N PRO A 943 -12.42 -8.00 -5.82
CA PRO A 943 -13.87 -8.08 -5.82
C PRO A 943 -14.50 -6.73 -6.11
N ARG A 944 -15.67 -6.78 -6.76
CA ARG A 944 -16.50 -5.59 -6.93
C ARG A 944 -16.92 -4.99 -5.60
N HIS A 945 -17.27 -3.72 -5.60
CA HIS A 945 -17.88 -2.98 -4.51
C HIS A 945 -19.03 -3.77 -3.86
N LEU A 946 -19.14 -3.66 -2.55
CA LEU A 946 -20.30 -4.17 -1.86
C LEU A 946 -21.55 -3.41 -2.32
N ARG A 947 -22.62 -4.15 -2.67
CA ARG A 947 -23.81 -3.58 -3.30
C ARG A 947 -24.46 -2.43 -2.50
N GLY A 948 -24.33 -2.47 -1.18
CA GLY A 948 -24.85 -1.41 -0.29
C GLY A 948 -24.19 -0.05 -0.45
N TYR A 949 -23.02 -0.01 -1.07
CA TYR A 949 -22.20 1.19 -1.25
C TYR A 949 -22.26 1.76 -2.67
N LEU A 950 -23.14 1.25 -3.53
CA LEU A 950 -23.32 1.72 -4.90
C LEU A 950 -24.61 2.53 -5.05
N ALA A 951 -24.52 3.64 -5.78
CA ALA A 951 -25.65 4.46 -6.16
C ALA A 951 -26.50 3.70 -7.20
N GLN A 952 -27.73 3.37 -6.82
CA GLN A 952 -28.63 2.53 -7.63
C GLN A 952 -29.65 3.36 -8.40
N THR A 953 -30.04 2.92 -9.60
CA THR A 953 -31.05 3.56 -10.47
C THR A 953 -32.48 3.31 -9.98
N ILE A 954 -32.73 3.61 -8.70
CA ILE A 954 -34.04 3.57 -8.05
C ILE A 954 -34.66 4.98 -8.00
N PRO A 955 -35.97 5.14 -7.72
CA PRO A 955 -36.54 6.46 -7.44
C PRO A 955 -35.80 7.18 -6.32
N PHE A 956 -35.50 8.45 -6.51
CA PHE A 956 -34.73 9.25 -5.56
C PHE A 956 -35.38 10.59 -5.24
N SER A 957 -35.04 11.16 -4.08
CA SER A 957 -35.37 12.53 -3.69
C SER A 957 -34.15 13.12 -2.97
N LEU A 958 -33.53 14.13 -3.60
CA LEU A 958 -32.47 14.96 -3.02
C LEU A 958 -33.10 16.28 -2.59
N GLU A 959 -32.98 16.60 -1.31
CA GLU A 959 -33.52 17.83 -0.72
C GLU A 959 -32.43 18.52 0.12
N TYR A 960 -32.17 19.79 -0.14
CA TYR A 960 -31.25 20.62 0.62
C TYR A 960 -31.72 22.09 0.57
N ALA A 961 -31.17 22.92 1.45
CA ALA A 961 -31.34 24.36 1.39
C ALA A 961 -29.98 25.05 1.36
N PHE A 962 -29.97 26.28 0.87
CA PHE A 962 -28.81 27.13 1.03
C PHE A 962 -29.19 28.53 1.54
N ALA A 963 -28.29 29.14 2.27
CA ALA A 963 -28.44 30.47 2.86
C ALA A 963 -27.11 31.24 2.78
N PRO A 964 -27.18 32.60 2.60
CA PRO A 964 -25.97 33.41 2.58
C PRO A 964 -25.28 33.41 3.96
N VAL A 965 -23.94 33.33 3.95
CA VAL A 965 -23.11 33.52 5.15
C VAL A 965 -23.04 35.01 5.45
N LEU A 966 -23.58 35.40 6.60
CA LEU A 966 -23.60 36.78 7.05
C LEU A 966 -22.62 36.96 8.22
N GLY A 967 -21.76 37.97 8.15
CA GLY A 967 -20.80 38.28 9.20
C GLY A 967 -19.74 37.21 9.44
N GLY A 968 -19.45 36.38 8.42
CA GLY A 968 -18.38 35.33 8.42
C GLY A 968 -18.69 34.10 9.27
N CYS A 969 -19.89 33.89 9.78
CA CYS A 969 -20.24 32.73 10.60
C CYS A 969 -20.86 31.60 9.77
N ALA A 970 -20.04 30.71 9.26
CA ALA A 970 -20.44 29.52 8.46
C ALA A 970 -21.43 28.60 9.20
N VAL A 971 -21.15 28.33 10.48
CA VAL A 971 -22.01 27.47 11.32
C VAL A 971 -23.42 28.03 11.46
N SER A 972 -23.55 29.32 11.76
CA SER A 972 -24.88 29.97 11.92
C SER A 972 -25.66 29.99 10.61
N ALA A 973 -25.00 30.21 9.48
CA ALA A 973 -25.65 30.16 8.16
C ALA A 973 -26.11 28.74 7.80
N ALA A 974 -25.31 27.73 8.13
CA ALA A 974 -25.67 26.33 7.94
C ALA A 974 -26.83 25.91 8.84
N GLN A 975 -26.86 26.34 10.11
CA GLN A 975 -27.99 26.11 11.00
C GLN A 975 -29.27 26.80 10.49
N HIS A 976 -29.16 28.03 9.97
CA HIS A 976 -30.30 28.68 9.32
C HIS A 976 -30.81 27.91 8.10
N ALA A 977 -29.91 27.40 7.24
CA ALA A 977 -30.31 26.55 6.12
C ALA A 977 -31.00 25.24 6.58
N MET A 978 -30.57 24.66 7.72
CA MET A 978 -31.22 23.49 8.32
C MET A 978 -32.60 23.86 8.88
N ASP A 979 -32.76 25.04 9.53
CA ASP A 979 -34.02 25.51 10.06
C ASP A 979 -35.06 25.72 8.96
N VAL A 980 -34.63 26.23 7.82
CA VAL A 980 -35.45 26.38 6.61
C VAL A 980 -36.00 25.05 6.09
N LEU A 981 -35.24 23.95 6.23
CA LEU A 981 -35.67 22.60 5.84
C LEU A 981 -36.62 21.93 6.84
N ALA A 982 -36.77 22.51 8.06
CA ALA A 982 -37.67 21.99 9.09
C ALA A 982 -39.13 22.44 8.91
N GLU A 983 -39.38 23.41 8.02
CA GLU A 983 -40.73 23.79 7.60
C GLU A 983 -41.31 22.73 6.64
#